data_074441df6738dca465dc667f7c14a9d8
#
_entry.id   074441df6738dca465dc667f7c14a9d8
#
_cell.length_a   1.000
_cell.length_b   1.000
_cell.length_c   1.000
_cell.angle_alpha   90.00
_cell.angle_beta   90.00
_cell.angle_gamma   90.00
#
_symmetry.space_group_name_H-M   'P 1'
#
loop_
_entity.id
_entity.type
_entity.pdbx_description
1 polymer ?
#
loop_
_entity_poly.entity_id
_entity_poly.type
_entity_poly.pdbx_seq_one_letter_code
_entity_poly.pdbx_strand_id
1 'polypeptide(L)'
;MFVRPTRRQTTAVGTLMSAVVVTALAVSSAGGATASAPRKATAATARKAGPAPAWIKNLQSQAVLNTRHGQVVTVGPDPRLAQGPNVRDVAGWARKRALEKAATQAAAPSASASALARGATPRSNTRPATGRNRIQVTETEAPGVNGQNDTLAAAQRIKGFGSTKPRRNAADIAGDQAAGPVPALAKIAPNTEDDGTPETAGVTGVSDVRPGATTTGFIGDNPPDPADPEATDLDAYALDLTAGQLFTAKFRTTSGDLQPLIFLTDADGNAIADSFFDPDFINPSLTATIRTSGRYYVIAVGFTLIDLDTGVVTISKGDYELDLYAQHGDTDVYRVALAAGDVLGANLAGSGKVVTIFDAKGTELMGSTQDASSAYPTNTPLPGGGNAVAETVAPKKGTYYVSVSGGDGPYTLNLEVYRPGGTGKVRQTIFLDFDGQRLNTNSVFGRGVTTLSPLSSFLPAWGLKASDRKALGRAIKATVVENIQQDLVRSGLSRTVSVKIVTSDEVKDPYGRKGVTRVIVGGTIAEAGVDTIGIAQDIDPGNFFREETALVLLDVLSEPGSPDDPENSPISSLNTYMGPASNRVKFVGQALGNVAAHEAGHLLGNFHTDSTNEQPSIMDAGGFEQAYPNLYGVGPDGIGGTADDADTDFVVDTFDLFEGFTGQENTIARTAWAVSR
;
A
#
# COMPACT_ATOMS: atom_id res chain seq x y z
N MET A 1 -7.45 -51.65 37.37
CA MET A 1 -6.96 -51.95 36.03
C MET A 1 -6.86 -50.62 35.31
N PHE A 2 -5.69 -50.04 35.30
CA PHE A 2 -5.45 -48.70 34.73
C PHE A 2 -5.15 -48.82 33.25
N VAL A 3 -5.84 -48.03 32.43
CA VAL A 3 -5.49 -47.81 31.02
C VAL A 3 -5.17 -46.35 30.84
N ARG A 4 -3.93 -46.05 30.44
CA ARG A 4 -3.42 -44.71 30.09
C ARG A 4 -3.97 -44.31 28.73
N PRO A 5 -4.32 -43.03 28.46
CA PRO A 5 -4.55 -42.53 27.11
C PRO A 5 -3.24 -42.09 26.49
N THR A 6 -3.06 -42.49 25.26
CA THR A 6 -1.98 -42.14 24.34
C THR A 6 -2.04 -40.67 23.90
N ARG A 7 -0.89 -40.00 23.95
CA ARG A 7 -0.65 -38.68 23.36
C ARG A 7 -0.95 -38.70 21.86
N ARG A 8 -1.83 -37.87 21.39
CA ARG A 8 -1.91 -37.47 19.99
C ARG A 8 -1.01 -36.26 19.79
N GLN A 9 -0.12 -36.40 18.82
CA GLN A 9 0.76 -35.32 18.33
C GLN A 9 -0.12 -34.25 17.64
N THR A 10 -0.08 -33.05 18.14
CA THR A 10 -0.47 -31.85 17.41
C THR A 10 0.75 -31.36 16.65
N THR A 11 0.76 -31.58 15.37
CA THR A 11 1.81 -31.11 14.46
C THR A 11 1.60 -29.62 14.19
N ALA A 12 2.59 -28.83 14.56
CA ALA A 12 2.62 -27.40 14.35
C ALA A 12 2.75 -27.07 12.85
N VAL A 13 1.81 -26.30 12.33
CA VAL A 13 1.84 -25.68 10.99
C VAL A 13 2.56 -24.32 11.01
N GLY A 14 3.03 -23.89 12.18
CA GLY A 14 3.69 -22.58 12.37
C GLY A 14 5.19 -22.51 12.00
N THR A 15 5.85 -23.61 11.67
CA THR A 15 7.33 -23.65 11.64
C THR A 15 7.95 -23.53 10.24
N LEU A 16 7.18 -23.42 9.17
CA LEU A 16 7.74 -23.42 7.80
C LEU A 16 8.08 -22.03 7.25
N MET A 17 7.59 -20.95 7.82
CA MET A 17 7.91 -19.59 7.34
C MET A 17 9.22 -19.03 7.89
N SER A 18 9.64 -19.45 9.09
CA SER A 18 10.93 -19.02 9.67
C SER A 18 12.16 -19.67 9.02
N ALA A 19 11.99 -20.78 8.31
CA ALA A 19 13.11 -21.55 7.79
C ALA A 19 13.70 -21.00 6.50
N VAL A 20 12.96 -20.23 5.71
CA VAL A 20 13.44 -19.77 4.39
C VAL A 20 14.35 -18.53 4.51
N VAL A 21 14.07 -17.62 5.43
CA VAL A 21 14.92 -16.43 5.63
C VAL A 21 16.17 -16.76 6.46
N VAL A 22 16.05 -17.64 7.46
CA VAL A 22 17.19 -18.02 8.31
C VAL A 22 18.18 -18.97 7.60
N THR A 23 17.72 -19.77 6.60
CA THR A 23 18.61 -20.69 5.89
C THR A 23 19.52 -19.97 4.90
N ALA A 24 19.13 -18.82 4.37
CA ALA A 24 20.00 -18.02 3.49
C ALA A 24 21.16 -17.35 4.26
N LEU A 25 20.95 -16.99 5.53
CA LEU A 25 21.97 -16.38 6.39
C LEU A 25 22.94 -17.37 7.05
N ALA A 26 22.58 -18.65 7.14
CA ALA A 26 23.39 -19.66 7.84
C ALA A 26 24.42 -20.39 6.97
N VAL A 27 24.42 -20.20 5.63
CA VAL A 27 25.30 -20.95 4.70
C VAL A 27 26.61 -20.21 4.37
N SER A 28 26.77 -18.94 4.73
CA SER A 28 27.94 -18.14 4.33
C SER A 28 29.16 -18.21 5.27
N SER A 29 29.13 -18.97 6.38
CA SER A 29 30.24 -18.96 7.36
C SER A 29 31.32 -20.03 7.16
N ALA A 30 31.34 -20.79 6.06
CA ALA A 30 32.31 -21.82 5.80
C ALA A 30 32.89 -21.78 4.38
N GLY A 31 33.62 -20.74 4.05
CA GLY A 31 34.40 -20.69 2.82
C GLY A 31 35.44 -19.57 2.84
N GLY A 32 36.70 -19.93 3.13
CA GLY A 32 37.80 -18.99 3.21
C GLY A 32 38.01 -18.23 1.89
N ALA A 33 37.77 -16.92 1.90
CA ALA A 33 38.08 -16.05 0.79
C ALA A 33 39.53 -15.58 0.90
N THR A 34 40.31 -15.86 -0.16
CA THR A 34 41.61 -15.24 -0.37
C THR A 34 41.42 -13.75 -0.68
N ALA A 35 41.96 -12.91 0.19
CA ALA A 35 41.94 -11.46 0.02
C ALA A 35 42.60 -11.05 -1.31
N SER A 36 41.83 -10.40 -2.19
CA SER A 36 42.38 -9.67 -3.33
C SER A 36 42.88 -8.30 -2.86
N ALA A 37 44.08 -7.91 -3.32
CA ALA A 37 44.75 -6.68 -2.94
C ALA A 37 43.92 -5.44 -3.36
N PRO A 38 43.96 -4.35 -2.59
CA PRO A 38 43.22 -3.13 -2.89
C PRO A 38 43.72 -2.49 -4.18
N ARG A 39 42.82 -2.22 -5.12
CA ARG A 39 43.11 -1.37 -6.30
C ARG A 39 43.31 0.07 -5.84
N LYS A 40 44.46 0.64 -6.18
CA LYS A 40 44.69 2.06 -6.02
C LYS A 40 43.78 2.85 -6.94
N ALA A 41 42.81 3.55 -6.38
CA ALA A 41 42.02 4.55 -7.07
C ALA A 41 42.88 5.76 -7.43
N THR A 42 42.83 6.18 -8.67
CA THR A 42 43.35 7.49 -9.12
C THR A 42 42.36 8.56 -8.65
N ALA A 43 42.84 9.48 -7.81
CA ALA A 43 42.05 10.58 -7.27
C ALA A 43 41.48 11.46 -8.40
N ALA A 44 40.20 11.27 -8.70
CA ALA A 44 39.37 12.31 -9.30
C ALA A 44 38.98 13.27 -8.18
N THR A 45 39.08 14.57 -8.42
CA THR A 45 38.72 15.62 -7.46
C THR A 45 37.26 15.45 -7.06
N ALA A 46 37.02 14.86 -5.89
CA ALA A 46 35.72 14.70 -5.31
C ALA A 46 35.03 16.07 -5.15
N ARG A 47 33.94 16.31 -5.84
CA ARG A 47 32.99 17.35 -5.47
C ARG A 47 32.43 16.96 -4.10
N LYS A 48 32.64 17.85 -3.12
CA LYS A 48 31.96 17.67 -1.83
C LYS A 48 30.45 17.65 -2.09
N ALA A 49 29.82 16.51 -1.91
CA ALA A 49 28.36 16.40 -1.95
C ALA A 49 27.79 17.34 -0.88
N GLY A 50 26.71 18.03 -1.22
CA GLY A 50 25.88 18.72 -0.23
C GLY A 50 25.15 17.66 0.65
N PRO A 51 24.48 18.10 1.70
CA PRO A 51 23.64 17.17 2.48
C PRO A 51 22.62 16.53 1.54
N ALA A 52 22.42 15.21 1.68
CA ALA A 52 21.43 14.47 0.90
C ALA A 52 20.04 15.12 1.07
N PRO A 53 19.24 15.23 0.00
CA PRO A 53 17.87 15.70 0.10
C PRO A 53 17.05 14.87 1.12
N ALA A 54 16.08 15.47 1.80
CA ALA A 54 15.29 14.78 2.83
C ALA A 54 14.61 13.51 2.31
N TRP A 55 14.16 13.51 1.06
CA TRP A 55 13.51 12.35 0.45
C TRP A 55 14.44 11.14 0.27
N ILE A 56 15.75 11.33 0.14
CA ILE A 56 16.73 10.22 0.15
C ILE A 56 16.70 9.50 1.48
N LYS A 57 16.63 10.23 2.60
CA LYS A 57 16.52 9.62 3.93
C LYS A 57 15.21 8.83 4.09
N ASN A 58 14.13 9.34 3.51
CA ASN A 58 12.85 8.61 3.50
C ASN A 58 12.95 7.28 2.76
N LEU A 59 13.63 7.24 1.60
CA LEU A 59 13.86 5.99 0.88
C LEU A 59 14.78 5.03 1.65
N GLN A 60 15.81 5.54 2.32
CA GLN A 60 16.68 4.71 3.16
C GLN A 60 15.91 4.07 4.32
N SER A 61 15.04 4.82 4.98
CA SER A 61 14.23 4.28 6.08
C SER A 61 13.27 3.17 5.62
N GLN A 62 12.83 3.19 4.37
CA GLN A 62 12.00 2.12 3.81
C GLN A 62 12.74 0.79 3.63
N ALA A 63 14.06 0.81 3.52
CA ALA A 63 14.89 -0.39 3.45
C ALA A 63 15.27 -0.97 4.82
N VAL A 64 14.86 -0.35 5.92
CA VAL A 64 15.16 -0.83 7.28
C VAL A 64 14.11 -1.84 7.72
N LEU A 65 14.53 -3.07 8.00
CA LEU A 65 13.69 -4.14 8.51
C LEU A 65 14.08 -4.46 9.96
N ASN A 66 13.13 -4.32 10.86
CA ASN A 66 13.31 -4.69 12.25
C ASN A 66 13.00 -6.18 12.48
N THR A 67 13.79 -6.87 13.30
CA THR A 67 13.53 -8.27 13.66
C THR A 67 13.39 -8.42 15.17
N ARG A 68 12.50 -9.30 15.62
CA ARG A 68 12.36 -9.70 17.00
C ARG A 68 12.13 -11.20 17.08
N HIS A 69 12.87 -11.89 17.95
CA HIS A 69 12.85 -13.36 18.06
C HIS A 69 13.10 -14.06 16.72
N GLY A 70 13.98 -13.48 15.87
CA GLY A 70 14.31 -14.01 14.54
C GLY A 70 13.19 -13.89 13.50
N GLN A 71 12.12 -13.12 13.76
CA GLN A 71 11.06 -12.83 12.80
C GLN A 71 11.13 -11.35 12.38
N VAL A 72 11.01 -11.10 11.08
CA VAL A 72 10.92 -9.73 10.57
C VAL A 72 9.63 -9.09 11.12
N VAL A 73 9.82 -8.05 11.89
CA VAL A 73 8.75 -7.20 12.39
C VAL A 73 8.76 -6.00 11.47
N THR A 74 8.00 -6.00 10.47
CA THR A 74 7.82 -4.98 9.42
C THR A 74 8.54 -3.63 9.53
N VAL A 75 8.68 -3.04 8.38
CA VAL A 75 9.36 -1.78 8.07
C VAL A 75 8.90 -0.62 8.94
N GLY A 76 9.82 0.01 9.66
CA GLY A 76 9.59 1.20 10.46
C GLY A 76 10.69 1.38 11.49
N PRO A 77 11.01 2.61 11.91
CA PRO A 77 12.08 2.88 12.87
C PRO A 77 11.82 2.28 14.27
N ASP A 78 10.58 1.99 14.62
CA ASP A 78 10.23 1.23 15.84
C ASP A 78 9.36 0.03 15.45
N PRO A 79 9.73 -1.21 15.81
CA PRO A 79 8.97 -2.41 15.48
C PRO A 79 7.59 -2.46 16.11
N ARG A 80 7.38 -1.70 17.18
CA ARG A 80 6.05 -1.49 17.73
C ARG A 80 5.21 -0.59 16.84
N LEU A 81 5.87 0.14 15.95
CA LEU A 81 5.37 1.21 15.10
C LEU A 81 5.32 0.87 13.63
N ALA A 82 6.04 -0.15 13.24
CA ALA A 82 5.90 -0.73 11.92
C ALA A 82 4.46 -1.12 11.58
N GLN A 83 3.55 -0.64 12.39
CA GLN A 83 2.18 -1.03 12.50
C GLN A 83 1.31 0.18 12.67
N GLY A 84 1.67 1.21 11.96
CA GLY A 84 0.75 2.29 11.71
C GLY A 84 -0.59 1.74 11.27
N PRO A 85 -1.66 2.52 11.36
CA PRO A 85 -2.97 2.06 10.95
C PRO A 85 -2.83 1.42 9.58
N ASN A 86 -2.83 0.10 9.56
CA ASN A 86 -2.96 -0.71 8.38
C ASN A 86 -1.86 -0.77 7.30
N VAL A 87 -0.66 -0.26 7.51
CA VAL A 87 0.44 -0.54 6.55
C VAL A 87 0.55 -2.02 6.20
N ARG A 88 0.14 -2.90 7.11
CA ARG A 88 0.12 -4.34 6.87
C ARG A 88 -1.12 -4.87 6.19
N ASP A 89 -2.24 -4.19 6.23
CA ASP A 89 -3.47 -4.86 5.85
C ASP A 89 -3.55 -5.08 4.35
N VAL A 90 -3.31 -4.09 3.55
CA VAL A 90 -3.33 -4.28 2.11
C VAL A 90 -2.00 -4.83 1.62
N ALA A 91 -0.89 -4.23 1.99
CA ALA A 91 0.42 -4.69 1.57
C ALA A 91 0.83 -6.02 2.24
N GLY A 92 0.61 -6.19 3.53
CA GLY A 92 0.88 -7.44 4.24
C GLY A 92 -0.07 -8.57 3.84
N TRP A 93 -1.33 -8.27 3.52
CA TRP A 93 -2.28 -9.23 2.98
C TRP A 93 -1.95 -9.62 1.55
N ALA A 94 -1.65 -8.68 0.68
CA ALA A 94 -1.20 -8.94 -0.68
C ALA A 94 0.10 -9.75 -0.67
N ARG A 95 1.06 -9.38 0.17
CA ARG A 95 2.33 -10.12 0.36
C ARG A 95 2.12 -11.51 0.93
N LYS A 96 1.32 -11.68 1.98
CA LYS A 96 0.99 -12.99 2.55
C LYS A 96 0.32 -13.88 1.52
N ARG A 97 -0.60 -13.37 0.73
CA ARG A 97 -1.26 -14.12 -0.33
C ARG A 97 -0.39 -14.36 -1.55
N ALA A 98 0.50 -13.44 -1.91
CA ALA A 98 1.51 -13.69 -2.93
C ALA A 98 2.45 -14.82 -2.51
N LEU A 99 2.88 -14.85 -1.25
CA LEU A 99 3.70 -15.93 -0.69
C LEU A 99 2.93 -17.25 -0.59
N GLU A 100 1.66 -17.23 -0.18
CA GLU A 100 0.79 -18.41 -0.17
C GLU A 100 0.56 -18.95 -1.59
N LYS A 101 0.38 -18.06 -2.58
CA LYS A 101 0.24 -18.39 -4.00
C LYS A 101 1.54 -18.99 -4.57
N ALA A 102 2.69 -18.38 -4.27
CA ALA A 102 3.99 -18.87 -4.66
C ALA A 102 4.30 -20.23 -4.01
N ALA A 103 4.01 -20.42 -2.72
CA ALA A 103 4.17 -21.68 -2.02
C ALA A 103 3.25 -22.78 -2.58
N THR A 104 2.02 -22.43 -2.95
CA THR A 104 1.05 -23.35 -3.57
C THR A 104 1.50 -23.73 -4.99
N GLN A 105 2.08 -22.79 -5.74
CA GLN A 105 2.65 -23.05 -7.07
C GLN A 105 3.92 -23.89 -7.00
N ALA A 106 4.78 -23.65 -6.00
CA ALA A 106 5.99 -24.44 -5.77
C ALA A 106 5.71 -25.86 -5.24
N ALA A 107 4.61 -26.05 -4.52
CA ALA A 107 4.15 -27.34 -4.01
C ALA A 107 3.32 -28.14 -5.02
N ALA A 108 2.90 -27.55 -6.13
CA ALA A 108 2.19 -28.26 -7.18
C ALA A 108 3.18 -29.16 -7.94
N PRO A 109 3.00 -30.49 -7.98
CA PRO A 109 3.77 -31.34 -8.86
C PRO A 109 3.57 -30.84 -10.29
N SER A 110 4.62 -30.80 -11.10
CA SER A 110 4.59 -30.40 -12.50
C SER A 110 3.51 -31.18 -13.25
N ALA A 111 2.29 -30.64 -13.20
CA ALA A 111 1.18 -31.17 -13.96
C ALA A 111 1.46 -30.82 -15.42
N SER A 112 1.67 -31.85 -16.21
CA SER A 112 1.83 -31.73 -17.65
C SER A 112 0.73 -30.84 -18.24
N ALA A 113 1.07 -30.11 -19.30
CA ALA A 113 0.20 -29.14 -20.01
C ALA A 113 -1.22 -29.64 -20.36
N SER A 114 -1.51 -30.92 -20.19
CA SER A 114 -2.83 -31.55 -20.39
C SER A 114 -3.84 -31.28 -19.27
N ALA A 115 -3.45 -30.81 -18.10
CA ALA A 115 -4.37 -30.49 -16.99
C ALA A 115 -4.91 -29.05 -17.05
N LEU A 116 -4.21 -28.15 -17.73
CA LEU A 116 -4.65 -26.77 -17.97
C LEU A 116 -5.82 -26.65 -18.94
N ALA A 117 -6.10 -27.72 -19.72
CA ALA A 117 -7.21 -27.76 -20.66
C ALA A 117 -8.57 -28.15 -20.03
N ARG A 118 -8.60 -28.49 -18.73
CA ARG A 118 -9.85 -28.76 -18.02
C ARG A 118 -10.03 -27.77 -16.87
N GLY A 119 -10.50 -26.59 -17.25
CA GLY A 119 -11.40 -25.69 -16.55
C GLY A 119 -11.50 -25.80 -15.02
N ALA A 120 -10.42 -25.64 -14.28
CA ALA A 120 -10.52 -25.11 -12.94
C ALA A 120 -10.50 -23.57 -13.06
N THR A 121 -11.66 -22.99 -13.35
CA THR A 121 -11.87 -21.56 -13.17
C THR A 121 -11.48 -21.19 -11.74
N PRO A 122 -10.63 -20.16 -11.55
CA PRO A 122 -10.51 -19.52 -10.25
C PRO A 122 -11.93 -19.18 -9.83
N ARG A 123 -12.31 -19.50 -8.61
CA ARG A 123 -13.61 -19.05 -8.08
C ARG A 123 -13.53 -17.54 -7.97
N SER A 124 -13.92 -16.85 -9.03
CA SER A 124 -14.34 -15.47 -8.95
C SER A 124 -15.50 -15.46 -7.94
N ASN A 125 -15.31 -14.81 -6.81
CA ASN A 125 -16.36 -14.58 -5.83
C ASN A 125 -17.41 -13.58 -6.35
N THR A 126 -17.22 -13.06 -7.55
CA THR A 126 -18.21 -12.25 -8.24
C THR A 126 -19.29 -13.18 -8.78
N ARG A 127 -20.52 -12.96 -8.37
CA ARG A 127 -21.68 -13.50 -9.09
C ARG A 127 -21.60 -12.91 -10.50
N PRO A 128 -21.25 -13.69 -11.54
CA PRO A 128 -21.07 -13.12 -12.86
C PRO A 128 -22.37 -12.41 -13.23
N ALA A 129 -22.26 -11.17 -13.70
CA ALA A 129 -23.37 -10.57 -14.40
C ALA A 129 -23.78 -11.57 -15.47
N THR A 130 -25.00 -12.12 -15.34
CA THR A 130 -25.46 -13.22 -16.20
C THR A 130 -25.14 -12.86 -17.63
N GLY A 131 -24.47 -13.73 -18.41
CA GLY A 131 -23.82 -13.46 -19.69
C GLY A 131 -24.61 -12.70 -20.76
N ARG A 132 -25.88 -12.40 -20.53
CA ARG A 132 -26.76 -11.59 -21.38
C ARG A 132 -26.54 -10.07 -21.25
N ASN A 133 -25.83 -9.60 -20.22
CA ASN A 133 -25.62 -8.16 -19.98
C ASN A 133 -24.19 -7.65 -20.22
N ARG A 134 -23.25 -8.51 -20.55
CA ARG A 134 -21.89 -8.13 -20.87
C ARG A 134 -21.76 -7.74 -22.34
N ILE A 135 -20.98 -6.69 -22.62
CA ILE A 135 -20.62 -6.27 -23.97
C ILE A 135 -19.33 -6.99 -24.33
N GLN A 136 -19.32 -7.68 -25.46
CA GLN A 136 -18.07 -8.20 -26.03
C GLN A 136 -17.47 -7.13 -26.93
N VAL A 137 -16.21 -6.79 -26.71
CA VAL A 137 -15.45 -5.80 -27.45
C VAL A 137 -14.18 -6.47 -27.95
N THR A 138 -13.91 -6.29 -29.20
CA THR A 138 -12.58 -6.59 -29.76
C THR A 138 -11.87 -5.27 -29.95
N GLU A 139 -10.60 -5.25 -29.66
CA GLU A 139 -9.73 -4.14 -29.95
C GLU A 139 -9.80 -3.78 -31.43
N THR A 140 -9.67 -2.49 -31.75
CA THR A 140 -9.72 -2.02 -33.14
C THR A 140 -8.37 -2.07 -33.84
N GLU A 141 -7.31 -2.15 -33.07
CA GLU A 141 -5.97 -2.37 -33.55
C GLU A 141 -5.75 -3.83 -33.97
N ALA A 142 -4.92 -4.07 -34.95
CA ALA A 142 -4.62 -5.43 -35.38
C ALA A 142 -3.55 -6.06 -34.47
N PRO A 143 -3.62 -7.37 -34.17
CA PRO A 143 -2.62 -8.03 -33.36
C PRO A 143 -1.18 -7.77 -33.82
N GLY A 144 -0.29 -7.43 -32.90
CA GLY A 144 1.12 -7.13 -33.18
C GLY A 144 1.37 -5.77 -33.83
N VAL A 145 0.37 -4.89 -33.88
CA VAL A 145 0.47 -3.50 -34.34
C VAL A 145 0.44 -2.58 -33.13
N ASN A 146 1.12 -1.46 -33.21
CA ASN A 146 1.19 -0.44 -32.15
C ASN A 146 0.87 0.92 -32.81
N GLY A 147 -0.01 1.73 -32.20
CA GLY A 147 -0.18 3.15 -32.54
C GLY A 147 -1.59 3.62 -32.85
N GLN A 148 -2.64 2.78 -32.84
CA GLN A 148 -3.99 3.24 -33.20
C GLN A 148 -4.81 3.77 -32.02
N ASN A 149 -4.73 3.16 -30.85
CA ASN A 149 -5.50 3.53 -29.67
C ASN A 149 -4.62 3.86 -28.44
N ASP A 150 -3.35 4.17 -28.64
CA ASP A 150 -2.33 4.34 -27.58
C ASP A 150 -2.48 5.63 -26.79
N THR A 151 -3.35 6.53 -27.19
CA THR A 151 -3.50 7.82 -26.51
C THR A 151 -4.94 8.07 -26.08
N LEU A 152 -5.12 8.95 -25.09
CA LEU A 152 -6.46 9.35 -24.63
C LEU A 152 -7.30 9.95 -25.77
N ALA A 153 -6.65 10.65 -26.73
CA ALA A 153 -7.32 11.25 -27.87
C ALA A 153 -7.81 10.19 -28.87
N ALA A 154 -7.01 9.13 -29.08
CA ALA A 154 -7.30 8.02 -29.99
C ALA A 154 -8.10 6.89 -29.33
N ALA A 155 -8.37 6.96 -28.03
CA ALA A 155 -8.97 5.91 -27.21
C ALA A 155 -10.22 5.27 -27.83
N GLN A 156 -10.24 3.94 -27.89
CA GLN A 156 -11.36 3.17 -28.41
C GLN A 156 -12.60 3.31 -27.51
N ARG A 157 -13.70 3.72 -28.08
CA ARG A 157 -14.94 3.90 -27.33
C ARG A 157 -15.69 2.60 -27.14
N ILE A 158 -16.02 2.24 -25.88
CA ILE A 158 -16.90 1.12 -25.56
C ILE A 158 -18.36 1.57 -25.69
N LYS A 159 -18.98 1.23 -26.82
CA LYS A 159 -20.37 1.62 -27.11
C LYS A 159 -21.35 0.89 -26.20
N GLY A 160 -22.28 1.62 -25.59
CA GLY A 160 -23.34 1.04 -24.77
C GLY A 160 -22.94 0.64 -23.35
N PHE A 161 -21.68 0.86 -22.95
CA PHE A 161 -21.22 0.63 -21.57
C PHE A 161 -21.62 1.77 -20.63
N GLY A 162 -21.98 1.43 -19.41
CA GLY A 162 -22.32 2.36 -18.35
C GLY A 162 -23.41 1.86 -17.41
N SER A 163 -23.61 2.53 -16.27
CA SER A 163 -24.58 2.15 -15.23
C SER A 163 -26.03 2.53 -15.53
N THR A 164 -26.28 3.41 -16.50
CA THR A 164 -27.62 3.93 -16.80
C THR A 164 -28.22 3.29 -18.04
N LYS A 165 -29.51 2.88 -17.94
CA LYS A 165 -30.25 2.31 -19.09
C LYS A 165 -30.29 3.26 -20.30
N PRO A 166 -30.19 2.72 -21.52
CA PRO A 166 -30.16 1.32 -21.93
C PRO A 166 -28.76 0.67 -21.93
N ARG A 167 -27.78 1.25 -21.25
CA ARG A 167 -26.40 0.79 -21.21
C ARG A 167 -26.25 -0.47 -20.39
N ARG A 168 -25.25 -1.26 -20.76
CA ARG A 168 -24.80 -2.42 -19.99
C ARG A 168 -23.69 -1.99 -19.05
N ASN A 169 -23.62 -2.62 -17.90
CA ASN A 169 -22.68 -2.27 -16.83
C ASN A 169 -21.44 -3.18 -16.79
N ALA A 170 -21.29 -4.08 -17.74
CA ALA A 170 -20.14 -4.96 -17.85
C ALA A 170 -19.69 -5.10 -19.31
N ALA A 171 -18.37 -5.13 -19.51
CA ALA A 171 -17.75 -5.34 -20.81
C ALA A 171 -16.54 -6.28 -20.67
N ASP A 172 -16.38 -7.18 -21.64
CA ASP A 172 -15.19 -8.00 -21.83
C ASP A 172 -14.51 -7.53 -23.10
N ILE A 173 -13.26 -7.14 -22.99
CA ILE A 173 -12.45 -6.61 -24.08
C ILE A 173 -11.34 -7.63 -24.36
N ALA A 174 -11.26 -8.09 -25.59
CA ALA A 174 -10.14 -8.89 -26.06
C ALA A 174 -9.22 -7.99 -26.90
N GLY A 175 -7.98 -7.90 -26.49
CA GLY A 175 -6.95 -7.12 -27.18
C GLY A 175 -5.65 -7.91 -27.28
N ASP A 176 -4.66 -7.30 -27.93
CA ASP A 176 -3.35 -7.89 -28.20
C ASP A 176 -2.30 -6.80 -28.16
N GLN A 177 -1.35 -6.88 -27.24
CA GLN A 177 -0.29 -5.91 -27.14
C GLN A 177 0.91 -6.28 -28.01
N ALA A 178 1.39 -5.33 -28.79
CA ALA A 178 2.62 -5.48 -29.55
C ALA A 178 3.84 -5.29 -28.65
N ALA A 179 4.75 -6.28 -28.63
CA ALA A 179 6.04 -6.08 -28.03
C ALA A 179 6.81 -4.97 -28.75
N GLY A 180 7.20 -3.96 -28.01
CA GLY A 180 8.24 -3.05 -28.50
C GLY A 180 9.56 -3.83 -28.67
N PRO A 181 10.44 -3.42 -29.61
CA PRO A 181 11.74 -4.04 -29.72
C PRO A 181 12.50 -3.92 -28.39
N VAL A 182 12.99 -5.05 -27.87
CA VAL A 182 13.81 -5.01 -26.64
C VAL A 182 15.05 -4.17 -26.93
N PRO A 183 15.28 -3.06 -26.19
CA PRO A 183 16.42 -2.19 -26.41
C PRO A 183 17.75 -2.94 -26.23
N ALA A 184 18.70 -2.67 -27.11
CA ALA A 184 20.07 -3.11 -26.90
C ALA A 184 20.67 -2.38 -25.70
N LEU A 185 21.27 -3.13 -24.78
CA LEU A 185 21.89 -2.57 -23.59
C LEU A 185 23.25 -1.98 -23.92
N ALA A 186 23.39 -0.67 -23.76
CA ALA A 186 24.67 -0.01 -23.86
C ALA A 186 25.41 -0.14 -22.52
N LYS A 187 26.61 -0.71 -22.52
CA LYS A 187 27.41 -0.79 -21.31
C LYS A 187 27.87 0.59 -20.87
N ILE A 188 27.55 0.96 -19.66
CA ILE A 188 28.02 2.20 -19.03
C ILE A 188 29.04 1.87 -17.93
N ALA A 189 29.82 2.90 -17.53
CA ALA A 189 30.77 2.73 -16.45
C ALA A 189 30.04 2.34 -15.15
N PRO A 190 30.67 1.52 -14.30
CA PRO A 190 30.18 1.30 -12.95
C PRO A 190 30.01 2.63 -12.21
N ASN A 191 29.05 2.69 -11.34
CA ASN A 191 28.95 3.83 -10.41
C ASN A 191 30.19 3.89 -9.53
N THR A 192 30.49 5.07 -9.03
CA THR A 192 31.61 5.31 -8.12
C THR A 192 31.04 5.65 -6.75
N GLU A 193 31.83 5.44 -5.73
CA GLU A 193 31.50 5.86 -4.36
C GLU A 193 31.08 7.34 -4.31
N ASP A 194 30.18 7.72 -3.41
CA ASP A 194 29.53 9.02 -3.25
C ASP A 194 28.42 9.33 -4.27
N ASP A 195 27.74 8.34 -4.82
CA ASP A 195 26.72 8.50 -5.86
C ASP A 195 25.26 8.39 -5.36
N GLY A 196 25.06 8.32 -4.07
CA GLY A 196 23.73 8.17 -3.43
C GLY A 196 22.83 9.41 -3.48
N THR A 197 23.17 10.46 -4.25
CA THR A 197 22.32 11.67 -4.36
C THR A 197 22.04 12.02 -5.82
N PRO A 198 20.97 12.80 -6.10
CA PRO A 198 20.68 13.26 -7.46
C PRO A 198 21.82 14.01 -8.14
N GLU A 199 22.62 14.75 -7.37
CA GLU A 199 23.75 15.54 -7.86
C GLU A 199 24.97 14.68 -8.22
N THR A 200 25.08 13.52 -7.59
CA THR A 200 26.20 12.58 -7.77
C THR A 200 25.80 11.35 -8.57
N ALA A 201 24.51 11.19 -8.86
CA ALA A 201 23.94 10.04 -9.55
C ALA A 201 24.67 9.70 -10.85
N GLY A 202 24.92 8.41 -11.07
CA GLY A 202 25.54 7.90 -12.27
C GLY A 202 24.72 8.21 -13.52
N VAL A 203 25.34 8.86 -14.53
CA VAL A 203 24.66 9.22 -15.77
C VAL A 203 24.54 8.01 -16.69
N THR A 204 23.34 7.45 -16.82
CA THR A 204 23.09 6.30 -17.67
C THR A 204 23.03 6.64 -19.16
N GLY A 205 22.58 7.86 -19.49
CA GLY A 205 22.24 8.30 -20.83
C GLY A 205 21.04 7.57 -21.43
N VAL A 206 20.27 6.86 -20.62
CA VAL A 206 19.00 6.25 -21.06
C VAL A 206 18.04 7.36 -21.45
N SER A 207 17.48 7.24 -22.64
CA SER A 207 16.60 8.23 -23.29
C SER A 207 15.93 7.59 -24.50
N ASP A 208 15.06 8.32 -25.21
CA ASP A 208 14.43 7.85 -26.47
C ASP A 208 15.45 7.38 -27.53
N VAL A 209 16.61 8.03 -27.60
CA VAL A 209 17.64 7.70 -28.59
C VAL A 209 18.58 6.58 -28.13
N ARG A 210 18.60 6.31 -26.83
CA ARG A 210 19.36 5.22 -26.22
C ARG A 210 18.51 4.55 -25.14
N PRO A 211 17.55 3.72 -25.55
CA PRO A 211 16.54 3.21 -24.63
C PRO A 211 17.00 2.07 -23.71
N GLY A 212 18.28 1.70 -23.74
CA GLY A 212 18.80 0.63 -22.87
C GLY A 212 20.21 0.89 -22.36
N ALA A 213 20.47 0.55 -21.12
CA ALA A 213 21.79 0.58 -20.51
C ALA A 213 21.97 -0.59 -19.54
N THR A 214 23.24 -1.05 -19.39
CA THR A 214 23.62 -1.99 -18.34
C THR A 214 24.85 -1.47 -17.61
N THR A 215 24.88 -1.68 -16.31
CA THR A 215 26.01 -1.30 -15.44
C THR A 215 26.24 -2.34 -14.36
N THR A 216 27.32 -2.18 -13.62
CA THR A 216 27.62 -2.94 -12.41
C THR A 216 27.89 -1.95 -11.28
N GLY A 217 27.61 -2.32 -10.05
CA GLY A 217 27.90 -1.54 -8.86
C GLY A 217 28.12 -2.44 -7.66
N PHE A 218 28.30 -1.81 -6.51
CA PHE A 218 28.44 -2.50 -5.24
C PHE A 218 27.71 -1.69 -4.16
N ILE A 219 26.79 -2.29 -3.44
CA ILE A 219 26.14 -1.69 -2.27
C ILE A 219 26.87 -2.13 -1.01
N GLY A 220 27.25 -1.19 -0.15
CA GLY A 220 27.92 -1.41 1.12
C GLY A 220 29.39 -0.95 1.16
N ASP A 221 29.84 -0.10 0.23
CA ASP A 221 31.17 0.48 0.19
C ASP A 221 31.24 1.90 0.76
N ASN A 222 30.12 2.60 0.87
CA ASN A 222 30.06 3.83 1.66
C ASN A 222 30.08 3.48 3.17
N PRO A 223 31.02 4.01 3.93
CA PRO A 223 31.04 3.78 5.36
C PRO A 223 29.78 4.40 5.99
N PRO A 224 29.10 3.70 6.91
CA PRO A 224 27.96 4.27 7.63
C PRO A 224 28.40 5.57 8.31
N ASP A 225 27.56 6.61 8.21
CA ASP A 225 27.77 7.86 8.93
C ASP A 225 27.76 7.55 10.44
N PRO A 226 28.80 7.88 11.21
CA PRO A 226 28.78 7.68 12.65
C PRO A 226 27.66 8.44 13.36
N ALA A 227 27.11 9.47 12.72
CA ALA A 227 25.99 10.26 13.24
C ALA A 227 24.63 9.67 12.82
N ASP A 228 24.61 8.76 11.83
CA ASP A 228 23.41 8.09 11.34
C ASP A 228 23.78 6.65 10.92
N PRO A 229 23.92 5.74 11.90
CA PRO A 229 24.33 4.35 11.63
C PRO A 229 23.27 3.55 10.86
N GLU A 230 22.08 4.09 10.69
CA GLU A 230 20.99 3.50 9.89
C GLU A 230 21.04 3.97 8.43
N ALA A 231 21.86 4.98 8.10
CA ALA A 231 22.08 5.42 6.73
C ALA A 231 22.73 4.29 5.93
N THR A 232 21.92 3.59 5.16
CA THR A 232 22.38 2.55 4.25
C THR A 232 23.01 3.16 3.01
N ASP A 233 23.97 2.47 2.45
CA ASP A 233 24.54 2.81 1.16
C ASP A 233 23.50 2.77 0.05
N LEU A 234 23.55 3.75 -0.86
CA LEU A 234 22.63 3.93 -1.97
C LEU A 234 23.42 4.14 -3.26
N ASP A 235 22.97 3.53 -4.34
CA ASP A 235 23.44 3.82 -5.70
C ASP A 235 22.30 4.48 -6.51
N ALA A 236 22.52 5.70 -6.96
CA ALA A 236 21.58 6.45 -7.76
C ALA A 236 22.00 6.53 -9.24
N TYR A 237 21.03 6.37 -10.15
CA TYR A 237 21.22 6.37 -11.59
C TYR A 237 20.25 7.34 -12.26
N ALA A 238 20.79 8.35 -12.94
CA ALA A 238 20.00 9.37 -13.62
C ALA A 238 19.58 8.95 -15.04
N LEU A 239 18.31 9.19 -15.36
CA LEU A 239 17.62 8.82 -16.59
C LEU A 239 16.90 10.04 -17.16
N ASP A 240 16.78 10.14 -18.49
CA ASP A 240 15.90 11.10 -19.16
C ASP A 240 14.77 10.32 -19.86
N LEU A 241 13.60 10.24 -19.22
CA LEU A 241 12.48 9.45 -19.69
C LEU A 241 11.41 10.32 -20.33
N THR A 242 10.70 9.75 -21.29
CA THR A 242 9.65 10.43 -22.05
C THR A 242 8.29 9.83 -21.74
N ALA A 243 7.28 10.69 -21.62
CA ALA A 243 5.90 10.25 -21.38
C ALA A 243 5.46 9.21 -22.43
N GLY A 244 4.81 8.15 -21.96
CA GLY A 244 4.39 7.00 -22.76
C GLY A 244 5.41 5.86 -22.81
N GLN A 245 6.62 6.04 -22.27
CA GLN A 245 7.56 4.92 -22.16
C GLN A 245 7.13 3.96 -21.05
N LEU A 246 7.35 2.67 -21.29
CA LEU A 246 7.43 1.65 -20.28
C LEU A 246 8.89 1.56 -19.83
N PHE A 247 9.15 1.91 -18.59
CA PHE A 247 10.45 1.77 -17.99
C PHE A 247 10.53 0.45 -17.19
N THR A 248 11.65 -0.26 -17.32
CA THR A 248 11.93 -1.47 -16.53
C THR A 248 13.36 -1.42 -16.04
N ALA A 249 13.55 -1.61 -14.73
CA ALA A 249 14.84 -1.88 -14.13
C ALA A 249 14.89 -3.35 -13.67
N LYS A 250 15.96 -4.05 -14.02
CA LYS A 250 16.23 -5.41 -13.57
C LYS A 250 17.53 -5.42 -12.81
N PHE A 251 17.46 -5.82 -11.58
CA PHE A 251 18.61 -5.92 -10.70
C PHE A 251 19.02 -7.39 -10.54
N ARG A 252 20.30 -7.66 -10.52
CA ARG A 252 20.84 -8.99 -10.31
C ARG A 252 22.03 -8.94 -9.36
N THR A 253 21.88 -9.50 -8.18
CA THR A 253 22.97 -9.69 -7.23
C THR A 253 23.98 -10.69 -7.80
N THR A 254 25.24 -10.31 -7.84
CA THR A 254 26.31 -11.14 -8.41
C THR A 254 27.30 -11.67 -7.37
N SER A 255 27.37 -11.04 -6.19
CA SER A 255 28.13 -11.52 -5.04
C SER A 255 27.58 -11.00 -3.73
N GLY A 256 28.05 -11.55 -2.61
CA GLY A 256 27.65 -11.10 -1.27
C GLY A 256 26.30 -11.67 -0.82
N ASP A 257 25.73 -11.00 0.16
CA ASP A 257 24.40 -11.29 0.75
C ASP A 257 23.39 -10.16 0.49
N LEU A 258 23.62 -9.39 -0.56
CA LEU A 258 22.79 -8.24 -0.93
C LEU A 258 21.35 -8.66 -1.20
N GLN A 259 20.45 -8.03 -0.48
CA GLN A 259 19.01 -8.03 -0.72
C GLN A 259 18.61 -6.60 -1.10
N PRO A 260 18.48 -6.31 -2.39
CA PRO A 260 18.27 -4.94 -2.84
C PRO A 260 16.79 -4.57 -2.84
N LEU A 261 16.53 -3.29 -2.59
CA LEU A 261 15.29 -2.61 -2.90
C LEU A 261 15.58 -1.55 -3.96
N ILE A 262 14.77 -1.50 -5.01
CA ILE A 262 14.93 -0.55 -6.12
C ILE A 262 13.75 0.41 -6.12
N PHE A 263 14.03 1.71 -6.26
CA PHE A 263 13.03 2.75 -6.48
C PHE A 263 13.22 3.40 -7.84
N LEU A 264 12.12 3.84 -8.45
CA LEU A 264 12.10 4.82 -9.52
C LEU A 264 11.45 6.10 -8.97
N THR A 265 12.19 7.21 -9.01
CA THR A 265 11.69 8.52 -8.57
C THR A 265 11.70 9.53 -9.72
N ASP A 266 10.88 10.58 -9.63
CA ASP A 266 11.01 11.77 -10.45
C ASP A 266 12.15 12.68 -9.95
N ALA A 267 12.32 13.86 -10.58
CA ALA A 267 13.37 14.81 -10.22
C ALA A 267 13.19 15.45 -8.83
N ASP A 268 11.98 15.48 -8.32
CA ASP A 268 11.62 16.05 -7.04
C ASP A 268 11.69 15.02 -5.90
N GLY A 269 11.97 13.74 -6.24
CA GLY A 269 12.08 12.63 -5.32
C GLY A 269 10.79 11.89 -5.05
N ASN A 270 9.70 12.24 -5.76
CA ASN A 270 8.47 11.48 -5.63
C ASN A 270 8.67 10.10 -6.25
N ALA A 271 8.44 9.07 -5.47
CA ALA A 271 8.55 7.71 -5.95
C ALA A 271 7.40 7.37 -6.91
N ILE A 272 7.78 6.74 -8.02
CA ILE A 272 6.88 6.35 -9.10
C ILE A 272 6.61 4.85 -9.04
N ALA A 273 7.59 4.08 -8.63
CA ALA A 273 7.51 2.64 -8.46
C ALA A 273 8.66 2.13 -7.61
N ASP A 274 8.48 0.97 -7.01
CA ASP A 274 9.50 0.25 -6.27
C ASP A 274 9.45 -1.27 -6.57
N SER A 275 10.40 -2.00 -6.01
CA SER A 275 10.47 -3.47 -6.12
C SER A 275 10.10 -4.20 -4.83
N PHE A 276 9.52 -3.52 -3.86
CA PHE A 276 9.24 -4.10 -2.53
C PHE A 276 8.36 -5.36 -2.61
N PHE A 277 7.46 -5.43 -3.58
CA PHE A 277 6.57 -6.57 -3.79
C PHE A 277 7.07 -7.59 -4.82
N ASP A 278 8.24 -7.39 -5.41
CA ASP A 278 8.82 -8.42 -6.25
C ASP A 278 9.12 -9.66 -5.38
N PRO A 279 8.63 -10.86 -5.76
CA PRO A 279 8.89 -12.07 -5.00
C PRO A 279 10.35 -12.52 -5.04
N ASP A 280 11.14 -12.01 -5.97
CA ASP A 280 12.59 -12.27 -6.05
C ASP A 280 13.36 -11.16 -5.31
N PHE A 281 13.54 -11.33 -4.02
CA PHE A 281 14.29 -10.39 -3.18
C PHE A 281 15.80 -10.31 -3.44
N ILE A 282 16.33 -11.20 -4.27
CA ILE A 282 17.76 -11.25 -4.62
C ILE A 282 17.99 -10.57 -5.97
N ASN A 283 17.05 -10.75 -6.90
CA ASN A 283 17.13 -10.20 -8.24
C ASN A 283 15.82 -9.45 -8.58
N PRO A 284 15.48 -8.41 -7.83
CA PRO A 284 14.21 -7.73 -8.04
C PRO A 284 14.15 -6.99 -9.36
N SER A 285 12.93 -6.77 -9.80
CA SER A 285 12.65 -5.91 -10.96
C SER A 285 11.51 -4.95 -10.64
N LEU A 286 11.55 -3.78 -11.24
CA LEU A 286 10.43 -2.86 -11.25
C LEU A 286 10.05 -2.48 -12.68
N THR A 287 8.77 -2.20 -12.89
CA THR A 287 8.24 -1.72 -14.17
C THR A 287 7.25 -0.61 -13.92
N ALA A 288 7.42 0.51 -14.63
CA ALA A 288 6.54 1.67 -14.51
C ALA A 288 6.23 2.28 -15.88
N THR A 289 5.02 2.79 -16.05
CA THR A 289 4.68 3.62 -17.21
C THR A 289 5.00 5.08 -16.90
N ILE A 290 5.83 5.69 -17.70
CA ILE A 290 6.25 7.09 -17.54
C ILE A 290 5.13 8.02 -18.01
N ARG A 291 4.66 8.89 -17.13
CA ARG A 291 3.53 9.80 -17.36
C ARG A 291 3.96 11.20 -17.79
N THR A 292 5.09 11.64 -17.31
CA THR A 292 5.64 12.98 -17.57
C THR A 292 7.04 12.85 -18.11
N SER A 293 7.35 13.58 -19.18
CA SER A 293 8.73 13.61 -19.68
C SER A 293 9.61 14.42 -18.75
N GLY A 294 10.78 13.90 -18.40
CA GLY A 294 11.69 14.58 -17.49
C GLY A 294 12.87 13.73 -17.03
N ARG A 295 13.58 14.27 -16.04
CA ARG A 295 14.62 13.58 -15.32
C ARG A 295 13.99 12.65 -14.27
N TYR A 296 14.52 11.43 -14.21
CA TYR A 296 14.17 10.39 -13.24
C TYR A 296 15.44 9.80 -12.63
N TYR A 297 15.29 9.13 -11.51
CA TYR A 297 16.36 8.39 -10.87
C TYR A 297 15.91 6.97 -10.54
N VAL A 298 16.78 5.99 -10.86
CA VAL A 298 16.72 4.67 -10.26
C VAL A 298 17.64 4.68 -9.06
N ILE A 299 17.14 4.28 -7.92
CA ILE A 299 17.88 4.24 -6.66
C ILE A 299 17.85 2.81 -6.17
N ALA A 300 19.02 2.23 -5.96
CA ALA A 300 19.19 0.93 -5.36
C ALA A 300 19.72 1.06 -3.93
N VAL A 301 19.16 0.27 -3.00
CA VAL A 301 19.56 0.25 -1.59
C VAL A 301 19.55 -1.18 -1.08
N GLY A 302 20.47 -1.52 -0.18
CA GLY A 302 20.46 -2.79 0.51
C GLY A 302 19.54 -2.78 1.73
N PHE A 303 18.78 -3.85 1.97
CA PHE A 303 18.02 -3.97 3.20
C PHE A 303 18.92 -3.99 4.43
N THR A 304 18.53 -3.22 5.45
CA THR A 304 19.13 -3.22 6.78
C THR A 304 18.22 -3.98 7.75
N LEU A 305 18.77 -4.97 8.43
CA LEU A 305 18.07 -5.72 9.48
C LEU A 305 18.53 -5.23 10.85
N ILE A 306 17.59 -4.79 11.67
CA ILE A 306 17.84 -4.42 13.06
C ILE A 306 17.22 -5.47 13.97
N ASP A 307 18.04 -6.22 14.67
CA ASP A 307 17.57 -7.17 15.70
C ASP A 307 17.35 -6.40 17.01
N LEU A 308 16.11 -6.25 17.36
CA LEU A 308 15.68 -5.47 18.53
C LEU A 308 15.85 -6.20 19.86
N ASP A 309 16.02 -7.51 19.84
CA ASP A 309 16.32 -8.26 21.05
C ASP A 309 17.81 -8.11 21.44
N THR A 310 18.67 -7.90 20.44
CA THR A 310 20.13 -7.83 20.65
C THR A 310 20.74 -6.48 20.29
N GLY A 311 20.01 -5.62 19.59
CA GLY A 311 20.51 -4.35 19.06
C GLY A 311 21.52 -4.51 17.91
N VAL A 312 21.62 -5.70 17.33
CA VAL A 312 22.54 -5.96 16.21
C VAL A 312 21.94 -5.42 14.91
N VAL A 313 22.71 -4.57 14.22
CA VAL A 313 22.38 -4.07 12.89
C VAL A 313 23.15 -4.89 11.85
N THR A 314 22.44 -5.43 10.87
CA THR A 314 23.01 -6.18 9.75
C THR A 314 22.59 -5.50 8.44
N ILE A 315 23.56 -4.98 7.69
CA ILE A 315 23.34 -4.34 6.39
C ILE A 315 23.64 -5.36 5.30
N SER A 316 22.67 -5.61 4.41
CA SER A 316 22.91 -6.46 3.26
C SER A 316 23.78 -5.73 2.23
N LYS A 317 24.78 -6.42 1.67
CA LYS A 317 25.75 -5.81 0.77
C LYS A 317 26.28 -6.78 -0.26
N GLY A 318 26.71 -6.27 -1.40
CA GLY A 318 27.32 -7.10 -2.44
C GLY A 318 27.39 -6.42 -3.80
N ASP A 319 28.06 -7.10 -4.72
CA ASP A 319 28.12 -6.69 -6.13
C ASP A 319 26.80 -7.00 -6.85
N TYR A 320 26.48 -6.14 -7.80
CA TYR A 320 25.30 -6.32 -8.63
C TYR A 320 25.53 -5.94 -10.10
N GLU A 321 24.60 -6.32 -10.93
CA GLU A 321 24.40 -5.87 -12.30
C GLU A 321 22.99 -5.30 -12.42
N LEU A 322 22.87 -4.12 -13.06
CA LEU A 322 21.62 -3.40 -13.25
C LEU A 322 21.39 -3.17 -14.75
N ASP A 323 20.26 -3.70 -15.24
CA ASP A 323 19.79 -3.48 -16.61
C ASP A 323 18.61 -2.52 -16.61
N LEU A 324 18.69 -1.47 -17.41
CA LEU A 324 17.70 -0.40 -17.54
C LEU A 324 17.14 -0.40 -18.94
N TYR A 325 15.83 -0.42 -19.06
CA TYR A 325 15.10 -0.39 -20.33
C TYR A 325 14.05 0.72 -20.31
N ALA A 326 14.04 1.57 -21.33
CA ALA A 326 13.02 2.60 -21.53
C ALA A 326 12.50 2.46 -22.97
N GLN A 327 11.35 1.86 -23.15
CA GLN A 327 10.81 1.58 -24.48
C GLN A 327 9.39 2.11 -24.60
N HIS A 328 9.02 2.61 -25.77
CA HIS A 328 7.63 2.81 -26.11
C HIS A 328 7.02 1.43 -26.35
N GLY A 329 6.24 0.96 -25.38
CA GLY A 329 5.42 -0.23 -25.53
C GLY A 329 4.07 0.12 -26.14
N ASP A 330 3.36 -0.90 -26.57
CA ASP A 330 1.97 -0.78 -26.93
C ASP A 330 1.13 -0.41 -25.69
N THR A 331 0.19 0.49 -25.88
CA THR A 331 -0.73 0.94 -24.84
C THR A 331 -2.13 1.06 -25.40
N ASP A 332 -2.99 0.15 -25.02
CA ASP A 332 -4.38 0.17 -25.45
C ASP A 332 -5.24 1.04 -24.54
N VAL A 333 -5.84 2.08 -25.06
CA VAL A 333 -6.68 2.98 -24.28
C VAL A 333 -8.16 2.83 -24.66
N TYR A 334 -9.00 2.62 -23.65
CA TYR A 334 -10.44 2.49 -23.79
C TYR A 334 -11.15 3.66 -23.11
N ARG A 335 -12.17 4.20 -23.78
CA ARG A 335 -12.94 5.34 -23.28
C ARG A 335 -14.32 4.92 -22.83
N VAL A 336 -14.64 5.27 -21.58
CA VAL A 336 -15.91 5.00 -20.92
C VAL A 336 -16.58 6.29 -20.43
N ALA A 337 -17.90 6.26 -20.25
CA ALA A 337 -18.63 7.39 -19.70
C ALA A 337 -19.26 7.00 -18.37
N LEU A 338 -18.89 7.71 -17.31
CA LEU A 338 -19.38 7.48 -15.96
C LEU A 338 -20.25 8.65 -15.49
N ALA A 339 -21.18 8.35 -14.61
CA ALA A 339 -21.88 9.36 -13.82
C ALA A 339 -21.13 9.56 -12.49
N ALA A 340 -21.31 10.71 -11.86
CA ALA A 340 -20.76 10.94 -10.53
C ALA A 340 -21.25 9.86 -9.54
N GLY A 341 -20.35 9.31 -8.74
CA GLY A 341 -20.61 8.22 -7.80
C GLY A 341 -20.72 6.82 -8.45
N ASP A 342 -20.43 6.67 -9.74
CA ASP A 342 -20.22 5.34 -10.31
C ASP A 342 -18.89 4.78 -9.82
N VAL A 343 -18.88 3.49 -9.49
CA VAL A 343 -17.67 2.73 -9.19
C VAL A 343 -17.32 1.91 -10.42
N LEU A 344 -16.17 2.21 -11.02
CA LEU A 344 -15.61 1.46 -12.14
C LEU A 344 -14.55 0.51 -11.59
N GLY A 345 -14.68 -0.77 -11.87
CA GLY A 345 -13.64 -1.76 -11.64
C GLY A 345 -13.11 -2.30 -12.97
N ALA A 346 -11.82 -2.53 -13.01
CA ALA A 346 -11.08 -3.11 -14.12
C ALA A 346 -10.25 -4.30 -13.64
N ASN A 347 -10.27 -5.39 -14.39
CA ASN A 347 -9.46 -6.58 -14.14
C ASN A 347 -8.78 -6.98 -15.44
N LEU A 348 -7.47 -7.16 -15.38
CA LEU A 348 -6.60 -7.49 -16.50
C LEU A 348 -6.05 -8.91 -16.37
N ALA A 349 -6.14 -9.68 -17.43
CA ALA A 349 -5.58 -11.03 -17.51
C ALA A 349 -4.91 -11.26 -18.87
N GLY A 350 -4.01 -12.25 -18.94
CA GLY A 350 -3.26 -12.57 -20.16
C GLY A 350 -1.87 -11.93 -20.17
N SER A 351 -1.45 -11.37 -21.30
CA SER A 351 -0.09 -10.83 -21.45
C SER A 351 0.07 -9.45 -20.81
N GLY A 352 -0.97 -8.59 -20.80
CA GLY A 352 -0.92 -7.25 -20.21
C GLY A 352 -0.48 -7.25 -18.76
N LYS A 353 0.32 -6.27 -18.34
CA LYS A 353 0.90 -6.19 -17.00
C LYS A 353 0.31 -5.06 -16.16
N VAL A 354 0.02 -3.94 -16.79
CA VAL A 354 -0.43 -2.72 -16.12
C VAL A 354 -1.83 -2.37 -16.58
N VAL A 355 -2.73 -2.11 -15.64
CA VAL A 355 -4.03 -1.49 -15.90
C VAL A 355 -4.08 -0.14 -15.21
N THR A 356 -4.49 0.91 -15.92
CA THR A 356 -4.55 2.27 -15.36
C THR A 356 -5.87 2.94 -15.70
N ILE A 357 -6.44 3.64 -14.72
CA ILE A 357 -7.67 4.44 -14.89
C ILE A 357 -7.31 5.92 -14.83
N PHE A 358 -7.83 6.71 -15.80
CA PHE A 358 -7.62 8.16 -15.87
C PHE A 358 -8.95 8.91 -15.88
N ASP A 359 -8.88 10.16 -15.44
CA ASP A 359 -9.96 11.13 -15.62
C ASP A 359 -9.95 11.74 -17.03
N ALA A 360 -10.89 12.64 -17.30
CA ALA A 360 -11.02 13.32 -18.60
C ALA A 360 -9.83 14.24 -18.96
N LYS A 361 -9.00 14.61 -18.00
CA LYS A 361 -7.81 15.45 -18.20
C LYS A 361 -6.54 14.65 -18.38
N GLY A 362 -6.62 13.32 -18.19
CA GLY A 362 -5.46 12.44 -18.19
C GLY A 362 -4.78 12.33 -16.82
N THR A 363 -5.40 12.84 -15.77
CA THR A 363 -4.94 12.59 -14.40
C THR A 363 -5.11 11.11 -14.09
N GLU A 364 -4.06 10.45 -13.66
CA GLU A 364 -4.09 9.08 -13.22
C GLU A 364 -4.84 8.98 -11.89
N LEU A 365 -5.87 8.15 -11.86
CA LEU A 365 -6.67 7.91 -10.68
C LEU A 365 -6.23 6.64 -9.95
N MET A 366 -5.87 5.60 -10.69
CA MET A 366 -5.28 4.39 -10.14
C MET A 366 -4.59 3.60 -11.25
N GLY A 367 -3.31 3.33 -11.07
CA GLY A 367 -2.54 2.37 -11.86
C GLY A 367 -2.17 1.17 -10.98
N SER A 368 -2.20 -0.04 -11.56
CA SER A 368 -1.93 -1.28 -10.83
C SER A 368 -1.20 -2.29 -11.69
N THR A 369 -0.27 -3.02 -11.08
CA THR A 369 0.44 -4.16 -11.64
C THR A 369 0.10 -5.46 -10.89
N GLN A 370 -0.87 -5.43 -9.96
CA GLN A 370 -1.17 -6.54 -9.07
C GLN A 370 -2.68 -6.80 -8.92
N ASP A 371 -3.01 -8.00 -8.48
CA ASP A 371 -4.38 -8.36 -8.08
C ASP A 371 -4.59 -8.09 -6.58
N ALA A 372 -5.01 -6.89 -6.24
CA ALA A 372 -5.37 -6.50 -4.87
C ALA A 372 -6.82 -6.85 -4.49
N SER A 373 -7.58 -7.54 -5.36
CA SER A 373 -8.99 -7.87 -5.10
C SER A 373 -9.23 -8.74 -3.87
N SER A 374 -8.17 -9.29 -3.30
CA SER A 374 -8.25 -10.03 -2.04
C SER A 374 -8.56 -9.13 -0.84
N ALA A 375 -8.29 -7.83 -0.94
CA ALA A 375 -8.64 -6.85 0.08
C ALA A 375 -10.13 -6.46 0.03
N TYR A 376 -10.83 -6.75 -1.06
CA TYR A 376 -12.25 -6.43 -1.19
C TYR A 376 -13.15 -7.41 -0.43
N PRO A 377 -14.33 -6.96 0.02
CA PRO A 377 -15.34 -7.85 0.58
C PRO A 377 -15.66 -9.02 -0.36
N THR A 378 -15.90 -10.20 0.21
CA THR A 378 -16.19 -11.41 -0.59
C THR A 378 -17.43 -11.31 -1.46
N ASN A 379 -18.33 -10.37 -1.18
CA ASN A 379 -19.58 -10.11 -1.91
C ASN A 379 -19.52 -8.82 -2.74
N THR A 380 -18.34 -8.22 -2.92
CA THR A 380 -18.18 -7.06 -3.81
C THR A 380 -18.65 -7.42 -5.23
N PRO A 381 -19.29 -6.48 -5.95
CA PRO A 381 -19.60 -6.70 -7.36
C PRO A 381 -18.41 -6.40 -8.27
N LEU A 382 -17.31 -5.83 -7.75
CA LEU A 382 -16.16 -5.45 -8.54
C LEU A 382 -15.41 -6.68 -9.09
N PRO A 383 -14.85 -6.61 -10.27
CA PRO A 383 -14.05 -7.70 -10.83
C PRO A 383 -12.74 -7.86 -10.05
N GLY A 384 -12.28 -9.09 -9.92
CA GLY A 384 -11.01 -9.43 -9.27
C GLY A 384 -10.31 -10.58 -9.97
N GLY A 385 -9.08 -10.85 -9.58
CA GLY A 385 -8.22 -11.88 -10.17
C GLY A 385 -7.44 -11.35 -11.38
N GLY A 386 -6.67 -12.23 -12.01
CA GLY A 386 -5.84 -11.88 -13.16
C GLY A 386 -4.46 -11.36 -12.77
N ASN A 387 -3.89 -10.52 -13.63
CA ASN A 387 -2.56 -9.95 -13.42
C ASN A 387 -2.62 -8.66 -12.60
N ALA A 388 -3.64 -7.85 -12.87
CA ALA A 388 -3.80 -6.54 -12.23
C ALA A 388 -5.27 -6.17 -12.08
N VAL A 389 -5.61 -5.46 -11.02
CA VAL A 389 -6.92 -4.92 -10.74
C VAL A 389 -6.81 -3.45 -10.39
N ALA A 390 -7.61 -2.61 -11.03
CA ALA A 390 -7.74 -1.20 -10.69
C ALA A 390 -9.21 -0.82 -10.54
N GLU A 391 -9.49 0.17 -9.70
CA GLU A 391 -10.85 0.66 -9.51
C GLU A 391 -10.86 2.17 -9.21
N THR A 392 -12.01 2.80 -9.41
CA THR A 392 -12.19 4.21 -9.02
C THR A 392 -13.65 4.53 -8.75
N VAL A 393 -13.86 5.44 -7.83
CA VAL A 393 -15.16 6.09 -7.63
C VAL A 393 -15.17 7.40 -8.39
N ALA A 394 -16.00 7.50 -9.42
CA ALA A 394 -16.07 8.68 -10.27
C ALA A 394 -16.52 9.94 -9.47
N PRO A 395 -15.64 10.91 -9.18
CA PRO A 395 -16.02 12.10 -8.42
C PRO A 395 -17.02 12.99 -9.19
N LYS A 396 -16.98 12.92 -10.52
CA LYS A 396 -17.81 13.76 -11.42
C LYS A 396 -18.38 12.91 -12.55
N LYS A 397 -19.50 13.35 -13.11
CA LYS A 397 -19.97 12.83 -14.41
C LYS A 397 -18.98 13.25 -15.50
N GLY A 398 -18.49 12.28 -16.28
CA GLY A 398 -17.54 12.61 -17.33
C GLY A 398 -17.10 11.41 -18.17
N THR A 399 -16.10 11.69 -19.00
CA THR A 399 -15.32 10.67 -19.70
C THR A 399 -14.20 10.22 -18.79
N TYR A 400 -13.97 8.91 -18.78
CA TYR A 400 -12.85 8.28 -18.11
C TYR A 400 -12.17 7.35 -19.10
N TYR A 401 -10.93 7.00 -18.83
CA TYR A 401 -10.16 6.14 -19.69
C TYR A 401 -9.58 4.98 -18.87
N VAL A 402 -9.44 3.85 -19.51
CA VAL A 402 -8.74 2.68 -18.95
C VAL A 402 -7.69 2.26 -19.95
N SER A 403 -6.46 2.18 -19.54
CA SER A 403 -5.37 1.68 -20.39
C SER A 403 -4.87 0.33 -19.94
N VAL A 404 -4.35 -0.43 -20.91
CA VAL A 404 -3.58 -1.65 -20.71
C VAL A 404 -2.21 -1.44 -21.32
N SER A 405 -1.14 -1.84 -20.62
CA SER A 405 0.23 -1.71 -21.13
C SER A 405 1.16 -2.80 -20.55
N GLY A 406 2.38 -2.86 -21.05
CA GLY A 406 3.45 -3.71 -20.50
C GLY A 406 3.39 -5.18 -20.93
N GLY A 407 2.57 -5.51 -21.91
CA GLY A 407 2.38 -6.86 -22.41
C GLY A 407 3.09 -7.15 -23.74
N ASP A 408 3.02 -8.42 -24.13
CA ASP A 408 3.38 -8.93 -25.44
C ASP A 408 2.43 -10.11 -25.75
N GLY A 409 1.48 -9.88 -26.68
CA GLY A 409 0.45 -10.83 -27.06
C GLY A 409 -0.92 -10.58 -26.43
N PRO A 410 -1.82 -11.57 -26.51
CA PRO A 410 -3.24 -11.39 -26.19
C PRO A 410 -3.52 -11.15 -24.72
N TYR A 411 -4.48 -10.28 -24.45
CA TYR A 411 -5.01 -10.02 -23.11
C TYR A 411 -6.55 -9.97 -23.08
N THR A 412 -7.09 -10.02 -21.89
CA THR A 412 -8.51 -9.76 -21.61
C THR A 412 -8.61 -8.69 -20.53
N LEU A 413 -9.35 -7.62 -20.85
CA LEU A 413 -9.70 -6.57 -19.89
C LEU A 413 -11.20 -6.65 -19.59
N ASN A 414 -11.56 -6.94 -18.34
CA ASN A 414 -12.94 -6.92 -17.88
C ASN A 414 -13.22 -5.59 -17.21
N LEU A 415 -14.24 -4.88 -17.66
CA LEU A 415 -14.71 -3.65 -17.05
C LEU A 415 -16.09 -3.85 -16.48
N GLU A 416 -16.30 -3.39 -15.25
CA GLU A 416 -17.59 -3.37 -14.59
C GLU A 416 -17.87 -2.03 -13.94
N VAL A 417 -19.11 -1.55 -14.02
CA VAL A 417 -19.50 -0.29 -13.42
C VAL A 417 -20.75 -0.48 -12.57
N TYR A 418 -20.67 -0.08 -11.34
CA TYR A 418 -21.75 -0.16 -10.38
C TYR A 418 -22.03 1.19 -9.76
N ARG A 419 -23.26 1.38 -9.30
CA ARG A 419 -23.63 2.52 -8.49
C ARG A 419 -24.02 2.02 -7.10
N PRO A 420 -23.27 2.37 -6.05
CA PRO A 420 -23.64 2.08 -4.69
C PRO A 420 -24.95 2.81 -4.35
N GLY A 421 -25.84 2.14 -3.63
CA GLY A 421 -27.08 2.75 -3.18
C GLY A 421 -28.08 3.02 -4.30
N GLY A 422 -28.76 1.98 -4.77
CA GLY A 422 -29.93 2.12 -5.65
C GLY A 422 -30.97 3.11 -5.07
N THR A 423 -32.08 3.33 -5.78
CA THR A 423 -33.16 4.33 -5.52
C THR A 423 -33.82 4.32 -4.12
N GLY A 424 -33.24 3.67 -3.11
CA GLY A 424 -33.69 3.59 -1.73
C GLY A 424 -32.94 4.52 -0.78
N LYS A 425 -33.54 4.82 0.36
CA LYS A 425 -32.85 5.51 1.47
C LYS A 425 -31.76 4.57 2.02
N VAL A 426 -30.53 4.70 1.54
CA VAL A 426 -29.40 4.01 2.15
C VAL A 426 -29.14 4.66 3.50
N ARG A 427 -29.33 3.90 4.56
CA ARG A 427 -28.91 4.31 5.89
C ARG A 427 -27.89 3.30 6.38
N GLN A 428 -26.66 3.78 6.63
CA GLN A 428 -25.64 3.04 7.34
C GLN A 428 -25.53 3.60 8.76
N THR A 429 -25.22 2.72 9.68
CA THR A 429 -24.85 3.10 11.03
C THR A 429 -23.41 2.69 11.26
N ILE A 430 -22.53 3.61 11.60
CA ILE A 430 -21.21 3.32 12.13
C ILE A 430 -21.35 3.30 13.65
N PHE A 431 -21.08 2.17 14.24
CA PHE A 431 -21.18 1.93 15.68
C PHE A 431 -19.78 1.91 16.28
N LEU A 432 -19.47 2.92 17.08
CA LEU A 432 -18.23 3.02 17.84
C LEU A 432 -18.42 2.24 19.16
N ASP A 433 -17.75 1.12 19.28
CA ASP A 433 -17.86 0.23 20.42
C ASP A 433 -16.68 0.44 21.39
N PHE A 434 -16.97 0.92 22.58
CA PHE A 434 -16.00 1.26 23.62
C PHE A 434 -16.01 0.29 24.81
N ASP A 435 -16.93 -0.67 24.82
CA ASP A 435 -17.21 -1.51 25.98
C ASP A 435 -16.31 -2.74 26.04
N GLY A 436 -15.45 -2.91 25.04
CA GLY A 436 -14.74 -4.16 24.79
C GLY A 436 -15.67 -5.21 24.16
N GLN A 437 -15.11 -6.16 23.48
CA GLN A 437 -15.91 -7.10 22.70
C GLN A 437 -15.32 -8.49 22.69
N ARG A 438 -16.20 -9.48 22.86
CA ARG A 438 -15.84 -10.86 22.56
C ARG A 438 -16.21 -11.16 21.11
N LEU A 439 -15.23 -11.44 20.28
CA LEU A 439 -15.43 -11.70 18.84
C LEU A 439 -14.61 -12.89 18.36
N ASN A 440 -15.01 -13.45 17.22
CA ASN A 440 -14.21 -14.45 16.52
C ASN A 440 -13.44 -13.77 15.40
N THR A 441 -12.13 -13.62 15.58
CA THR A 441 -11.26 -12.98 14.59
C THR A 441 -10.90 -13.89 13.43
N ASN A 442 -11.20 -15.19 13.47
CA ASN A 442 -10.85 -16.13 12.39
C ASN A 442 -11.47 -15.77 11.04
N SER A 443 -12.67 -15.20 11.07
CA SER A 443 -13.36 -14.78 9.84
C SER A 443 -12.90 -13.40 9.33
N VAL A 444 -12.20 -12.63 10.18
CA VAL A 444 -11.81 -11.24 9.92
C VAL A 444 -10.29 -11.10 9.89
N PHE A 445 -9.59 -11.52 10.94
CA PHE A 445 -8.16 -11.31 11.10
C PHE A 445 -7.34 -12.59 11.36
N GLY A 446 -7.96 -13.76 11.35
CA GLY A 446 -7.27 -15.06 11.29
C GLY A 446 -6.88 -15.71 12.62
N ARG A 447 -7.36 -15.28 13.80
CA ARG A 447 -6.83 -15.76 15.07
C ARG A 447 -7.78 -16.47 16.08
N GLY A 448 -9.02 -16.69 15.78
CA GLY A 448 -9.95 -17.38 16.67
C GLY A 448 -10.76 -16.46 17.57
N VAL A 449 -11.36 -17.05 18.62
CA VAL A 449 -12.22 -16.29 19.55
C VAL A 449 -11.36 -15.60 20.59
N THR A 450 -11.51 -14.28 20.68
CA THR A 450 -10.82 -13.45 21.67
C THR A 450 -11.79 -12.51 22.37
N THR A 451 -11.30 -11.84 23.42
CA THR A 451 -12.01 -10.77 24.11
C THR A 451 -11.10 -9.56 24.18
N LEU A 452 -11.53 -8.47 23.59
CA LEU A 452 -10.83 -7.20 23.61
C LEU A 452 -11.21 -6.41 24.87
N SER A 453 -10.20 -5.84 25.53
CA SER A 453 -10.38 -4.97 26.68
C SER A 453 -11.13 -3.68 26.32
N PRO A 454 -11.98 -3.14 27.20
CA PRO A 454 -12.71 -1.89 26.95
C PRO A 454 -11.78 -0.67 26.99
N LEU A 455 -12.17 0.41 26.31
CA LEU A 455 -11.50 1.71 26.33
C LEU A 455 -11.18 2.19 27.75
N SER A 456 -12.07 1.89 28.71
CA SER A 456 -11.88 2.28 30.11
C SER A 456 -10.63 1.70 30.77
N SER A 457 -10.09 0.60 30.27
CA SER A 457 -8.88 -0.04 30.79
C SER A 457 -7.61 0.78 30.53
N PHE A 458 -7.62 1.65 29.53
CA PHE A 458 -6.46 2.43 29.07
C PHE A 458 -6.43 3.86 29.60
N LEU A 459 -7.52 4.37 30.20
CA LEU A 459 -7.60 5.73 30.73
C LEU A 459 -6.45 6.11 31.67
N PRO A 460 -6.06 5.25 32.64
CA PRO A 460 -4.96 5.59 33.56
C PRO A 460 -3.63 5.82 32.88
N ALA A 461 -3.35 5.12 31.77
CA ALA A 461 -2.12 5.26 30.99
C ALA A 461 -1.99 6.66 30.37
N TRP A 462 -3.10 7.29 29.98
CA TRP A 462 -3.14 8.67 29.52
C TRP A 462 -3.32 9.70 30.64
N GLY A 463 -3.25 9.29 31.93
CA GLY A 463 -3.49 10.16 33.07
C GLY A 463 -4.96 10.60 33.23
N LEU A 464 -5.90 9.88 32.61
CA LEU A 464 -7.34 10.12 32.69
C LEU A 464 -7.96 9.31 33.84
N LYS A 465 -9.06 9.81 34.38
CA LYS A 465 -9.83 9.16 35.44
C LYS A 465 -11.06 8.44 34.85
N ALA A 466 -11.62 7.51 35.60
CA ALA A 466 -12.86 6.84 35.23
C ALA A 466 -14.03 7.82 34.97
N SER A 467 -14.05 9.00 35.64
CA SER A 467 -15.02 10.07 35.41
C SER A 467 -14.93 10.68 34.01
N ASP A 468 -13.74 10.60 33.37
CA ASP A 468 -13.49 11.24 32.07
C ASP A 468 -13.95 10.35 30.90
N ARG A 469 -14.23 9.08 31.16
CA ARG A 469 -14.59 8.06 30.15
C ARG A 469 -15.69 8.52 29.18
N LYS A 470 -16.78 9.11 29.72
CA LYS A 470 -17.89 9.60 28.88
C LYS A 470 -17.51 10.84 28.07
N ALA A 471 -16.66 11.69 28.64
CA ALA A 471 -16.18 12.87 27.92
C ALA A 471 -15.26 12.47 26.78
N LEU A 472 -14.37 11.50 26.99
CA LEU A 472 -13.51 10.90 25.98
C LEU A 472 -14.33 10.27 24.84
N GLY A 473 -15.32 9.41 25.17
CA GLY A 473 -16.17 8.79 24.14
C GLY A 473 -16.94 9.82 23.29
N ARG A 474 -17.36 10.96 23.90
CA ARG A 474 -17.95 12.06 23.12
C ARG A 474 -16.93 12.77 22.22
N ALA A 475 -15.69 12.94 22.68
CA ALA A 475 -14.63 13.55 21.88
C ALA A 475 -14.27 12.66 20.68
N ILE A 476 -14.05 11.36 20.88
CA ILE A 476 -13.83 10.38 19.79
C ILE A 476 -14.98 10.48 18.76
N LYS A 477 -16.22 10.39 19.22
CA LYS A 477 -17.38 10.49 18.33
C LYS A 477 -17.42 11.82 17.57
N ALA A 478 -17.09 12.93 18.24
CA ALA A 478 -17.13 14.26 17.61
C ALA A 478 -16.16 14.33 16.43
N THR A 479 -14.95 13.81 16.58
CA THR A 479 -13.95 13.73 15.50
C THR A 479 -14.43 12.83 14.36
N VAL A 480 -14.94 11.63 14.65
CA VAL A 480 -15.48 10.74 13.59
C VAL A 480 -16.68 11.38 12.87
N VAL A 481 -17.53 12.12 13.58
CA VAL A 481 -18.67 12.87 12.98
C VAL A 481 -18.15 14.01 12.11
N GLU A 482 -17.13 14.70 12.55
CA GLU A 482 -16.48 15.77 11.82
C GLU A 482 -15.96 15.26 10.48
N ASN A 483 -15.07 14.28 10.49
CA ASN A 483 -14.48 13.68 9.31
C ASN A 483 -15.49 13.03 8.33
N ILE A 484 -16.39 12.19 8.84
CA ILE A 484 -17.29 11.40 7.98
C ILE A 484 -18.59 12.09 7.62
N GLN A 485 -18.97 13.15 8.33
CA GLN A 485 -20.24 13.85 8.03
C GLN A 485 -20.03 15.30 7.64
N GLN A 486 -19.26 16.08 8.40
CA GLN A 486 -19.20 17.52 8.22
C GLN A 486 -18.30 17.90 7.04
N ASP A 487 -17.13 17.30 6.93
CA ASP A 487 -16.16 17.59 5.86
C ASP A 487 -16.65 17.08 4.51
N LEU A 488 -17.27 15.92 4.48
CA LEU A 488 -17.90 15.44 3.26
C LEU A 488 -19.00 16.37 2.75
N VAL A 489 -19.77 16.99 3.65
CA VAL A 489 -20.76 18.02 3.27
C VAL A 489 -20.06 19.30 2.82
N ARG A 490 -19.01 19.73 3.52
CA ARG A 490 -18.21 20.91 3.15
C ARG A 490 -17.52 20.76 1.80
N SER A 491 -17.08 19.54 1.44
CA SER A 491 -16.46 19.27 0.14
C SER A 491 -17.39 19.56 -1.06
N GLY A 492 -18.69 19.58 -0.85
CA GLY A 492 -19.69 19.79 -1.89
C GLY A 492 -19.86 18.62 -2.87
N LEU A 493 -19.12 17.52 -2.69
CA LEU A 493 -19.19 16.34 -3.54
C LEU A 493 -20.50 15.58 -3.36
N SER A 494 -21.00 15.55 -2.13
CA SER A 494 -22.33 15.03 -1.83
C SER A 494 -23.05 15.93 -0.84
N ARG A 495 -24.30 16.30 -1.17
CA ARG A 495 -25.15 17.12 -0.28
C ARG A 495 -26.01 16.29 0.67
N THR A 496 -26.00 14.97 0.55
CA THR A 496 -26.89 14.07 1.29
C THR A 496 -26.12 12.90 1.89
N VAL A 497 -25.30 13.21 2.90
CA VAL A 497 -24.66 12.17 3.72
C VAL A 497 -25.74 11.38 4.47
N SER A 498 -25.75 10.08 4.37
CA SER A 498 -26.78 9.16 4.90
C SER A 498 -26.20 8.14 5.89
N VAL A 499 -25.21 8.52 6.64
CA VAL A 499 -24.61 7.71 7.71
C VAL A 499 -25.01 8.25 9.07
N LYS A 500 -25.24 7.37 10.03
CA LYS A 500 -25.49 7.69 11.43
C LYS A 500 -24.32 7.15 12.26
N ILE A 501 -23.69 7.98 13.07
CA ILE A 501 -22.63 7.58 13.98
C ILE A 501 -23.19 7.52 15.39
N VAL A 502 -23.08 6.36 16.03
CA VAL A 502 -23.55 6.10 17.40
C VAL A 502 -22.48 5.39 18.20
N THR A 503 -22.55 5.47 19.51
CA THR A 503 -21.59 4.83 20.42
C THR A 503 -22.27 3.82 21.35
N SER A 504 -21.50 2.95 21.97
CA SER A 504 -21.95 2.03 23.03
C SER A 504 -22.41 2.78 24.30
N ASP A 505 -21.99 4.04 24.47
CA ASP A 505 -22.51 4.91 25.55
C ASP A 505 -23.96 5.40 25.30
N GLU A 506 -24.41 5.39 24.05
CA GLU A 506 -25.71 5.97 23.64
C GLU A 506 -26.76 4.90 23.34
N VAL A 507 -26.33 3.77 22.81
CA VAL A 507 -27.24 2.72 22.37
C VAL A 507 -26.70 1.34 22.78
N LYS A 508 -27.63 0.40 22.99
CA LYS A 508 -27.25 -1.01 23.08
C LYS A 508 -26.67 -1.46 21.75
N ASP A 509 -25.64 -2.31 21.77
CA ASP A 509 -24.94 -2.83 20.60
C ASP A 509 -25.93 -3.22 19.46
N PRO A 510 -25.90 -2.50 18.34
CA PRO A 510 -26.75 -2.76 17.18
C PRO A 510 -26.10 -3.68 16.15
N TYR A 511 -24.83 -4.09 16.33
CA TYR A 511 -24.10 -4.91 15.38
C TYR A 511 -24.83 -6.24 15.11
N GLY A 512 -24.69 -6.75 13.88
CA GLY A 512 -25.48 -7.89 13.39
C GLY A 512 -26.83 -7.51 12.78
N ARG A 513 -27.21 -6.23 12.82
CA ARG A 513 -28.34 -5.71 12.06
C ARG A 513 -27.86 -5.20 10.70
N LYS A 514 -28.74 -5.32 9.71
CA LYS A 514 -28.46 -4.84 8.34
C LYS A 514 -28.03 -3.36 8.34
N GLY A 515 -26.91 -3.07 7.65
CA GLY A 515 -26.37 -1.73 7.49
C GLY A 515 -25.72 -1.16 8.75
N VAL A 516 -25.19 -2.00 9.61
CA VAL A 516 -24.43 -1.60 10.81
C VAL A 516 -22.99 -2.06 10.68
N THR A 517 -22.10 -1.12 10.42
CA THR A 517 -20.65 -1.26 10.48
C THR A 517 -20.19 -0.96 11.89
N ARG A 518 -19.21 -1.70 12.40
CA ARG A 518 -18.71 -1.54 13.75
C ARG A 518 -17.22 -1.17 13.74
N VAL A 519 -16.84 -0.19 14.55
CA VAL A 519 -15.45 0.13 14.89
C VAL A 519 -15.28 -0.08 16.39
N ILE A 520 -14.48 -1.06 16.77
CA ILE A 520 -14.17 -1.36 18.17
C ILE A 520 -12.95 -0.55 18.56
N VAL A 521 -13.10 0.34 19.55
CA VAL A 521 -12.00 1.15 20.11
C VAL A 521 -11.65 0.57 21.48
N GLY A 522 -10.68 -0.33 21.49
CA GLY A 522 -10.32 -1.11 22.67
C GLY A 522 -9.45 -2.31 22.30
N GLY A 523 -8.94 -2.99 23.29
CA GLY A 523 -8.09 -4.15 23.14
C GLY A 523 -6.62 -3.82 22.94
N THR A 524 -5.83 -4.89 22.89
CA THR A 524 -4.38 -4.87 22.70
C THR A 524 -4.00 -5.70 21.48
N ILE A 525 -2.81 -5.48 20.95
CA ILE A 525 -2.20 -6.32 19.91
C ILE A 525 -2.21 -7.80 20.33
N ALA A 526 -1.86 -8.08 21.59
CA ALA A 526 -1.85 -9.43 22.13
C ALA A 526 -3.25 -10.06 22.18
N GLU A 527 -4.28 -9.30 22.54
CA GLU A 527 -5.67 -9.76 22.55
C GLU A 527 -6.21 -9.98 21.13
N ALA A 528 -5.99 -9.02 20.23
CA ALA A 528 -6.46 -9.10 18.86
C ALA A 528 -5.67 -10.12 18.04
N GLY A 529 -4.38 -10.23 18.31
CA GLY A 529 -3.45 -11.07 17.60
C GLY A 529 -3.11 -10.57 16.21
N VAL A 530 -3.28 -9.29 16.00
CA VAL A 530 -2.84 -8.54 14.83
C VAL A 530 -1.94 -7.42 15.33
N ASP A 531 -0.91 -7.20 14.60
CA ASP A 531 0.25 -6.42 14.98
C ASP A 531 0.13 -5.02 14.35
N THR A 532 -0.86 -4.24 14.81
CA THR A 532 -1.18 -2.90 14.30
C THR A 532 -1.96 -2.09 15.33
N ILE A 533 -1.95 -0.76 15.22
CA ILE A 533 -2.80 0.12 16.03
C ILE A 533 -4.23 0.21 15.52
N GLY A 534 -4.46 -0.16 14.26
CA GLY A 534 -5.77 -0.21 13.65
C GLY A 534 -5.84 -1.26 12.55
N ILE A 535 -7.02 -1.80 12.27
CA ILE A 535 -7.26 -2.74 11.18
C ILE A 535 -8.72 -2.79 10.79
N ALA A 536 -8.96 -2.66 9.48
CA ALA A 536 -10.27 -2.86 8.88
C ALA A 536 -10.41 -4.29 8.31
N GLN A 537 -11.62 -4.81 8.28
CA GLN A 537 -11.92 -6.14 7.76
C GLN A 537 -11.63 -6.26 6.27
N ASP A 538 -12.02 -5.26 5.51
CA ASP A 538 -11.97 -5.21 4.05
C ASP A 538 -11.76 -3.76 3.60
N ILE A 539 -11.35 -3.56 2.35
CA ILE A 539 -11.45 -2.29 1.64
C ILE A 539 -12.63 -2.41 0.68
N ASP A 540 -13.69 -1.60 0.87
CA ASP A 540 -14.94 -1.74 0.12
C ASP A 540 -15.22 -0.54 -0.81
N PRO A 541 -14.54 -0.44 -1.98
CA PRO A 541 -14.75 0.64 -2.91
C PRO A 541 -16.22 0.72 -3.36
N GLY A 542 -16.89 1.78 -2.91
CA GLY A 542 -18.31 1.98 -3.14
C GLY A 542 -19.22 1.50 -2.01
N ASN A 543 -18.70 0.93 -0.94
CA ASN A 543 -19.43 0.55 0.28
C ASN A 543 -20.64 -0.37 -0.05
N PHE A 544 -20.34 -1.45 -0.75
CA PHE A 544 -21.36 -2.45 -1.16
C PHE A 544 -21.76 -3.39 -0.03
N PHE A 545 -20.87 -3.59 0.93
CA PHE A 545 -21.09 -4.35 2.15
C PHE A 545 -21.03 -3.42 3.36
N ARG A 546 -21.96 -3.53 4.30
CA ARG A 546 -22.12 -2.54 5.40
C ARG A 546 -22.25 -3.20 6.76
N GLU A 547 -21.87 -4.44 6.88
CA GLU A 547 -21.89 -5.24 8.11
C GLU A 547 -20.47 -5.69 8.50
N GLU A 548 -19.52 -4.76 8.41
CA GLU A 548 -18.09 -5.00 8.60
C GLU A 548 -17.63 -4.61 10.00
N THR A 549 -16.41 -5.00 10.33
CA THR A 549 -15.77 -4.69 11.61
C THR A 549 -14.38 -4.11 11.37
N ALA A 550 -14.05 -3.05 12.11
CA ALA A 550 -12.71 -2.54 12.25
C ALA A 550 -12.32 -2.46 13.72
N LEU A 551 -11.02 -2.47 14.00
CA LEU A 551 -10.43 -2.38 15.34
C LEU A 551 -9.53 -1.16 15.42
N VAL A 552 -9.50 -0.53 16.59
CA VAL A 552 -8.49 0.43 17.03
C VAL A 552 -7.91 -0.12 18.34
N LEU A 553 -6.65 -0.56 18.31
CA LEU A 553 -5.97 -1.18 19.44
C LEU A 553 -5.21 -0.14 20.25
N LEU A 554 -5.24 -0.25 21.55
CA LEU A 554 -4.91 0.87 22.45
C LEU A 554 -3.63 0.69 23.25
N ASP A 555 -3.02 -0.47 23.26
CA ASP A 555 -1.79 -0.72 24.02
C ASP A 555 -0.63 0.18 23.59
N VAL A 556 -0.29 0.18 22.30
CA VAL A 556 0.77 1.02 21.72
C VAL A 556 0.44 2.51 21.88
N LEU A 557 -0.81 2.89 21.59
CA LEU A 557 -1.28 4.28 21.73
C LEU A 557 -1.26 4.80 23.16
N SER A 558 -1.17 3.91 24.15
CA SER A 558 -1.15 4.24 25.58
C SER A 558 0.18 3.92 26.27
N GLU A 559 1.23 3.56 25.52
CA GLU A 559 2.55 3.32 26.09
C GLU A 559 3.09 4.56 26.84
N PRO A 560 3.95 4.37 27.83
CA PRO A 560 4.63 5.50 28.45
C PRO A 560 5.47 6.27 27.43
N GLY A 561 5.40 7.58 27.48
CA GLY A 561 6.20 8.48 26.68
C GLY A 561 6.33 9.82 27.37
N SER A 562 7.14 10.70 26.85
CA SER A 562 7.32 12.05 27.36
C SER A 562 7.66 13.04 26.25
N PRO A 563 6.96 14.16 26.13
CA PRO A 563 7.36 15.21 25.22
C PRO A 563 8.68 15.91 25.63
N ASP A 564 9.11 15.73 26.90
CA ASP A 564 10.38 16.26 27.39
C ASP A 564 11.60 15.38 27.00
N ASP A 565 11.34 14.17 26.47
CA ASP A 565 12.36 13.23 26.01
C ASP A 565 11.84 12.47 24.74
N PRO A 566 11.64 13.20 23.66
CA PRO A 566 11.06 12.62 22.44
C PRO A 566 11.97 11.58 21.78
N GLU A 567 13.30 11.68 21.92
CA GLU A 567 14.24 10.73 21.33
C GLU A 567 14.13 9.31 21.94
N ASN A 568 13.67 9.22 23.20
CA ASN A 568 13.45 7.94 23.88
C ASN A 568 11.97 7.59 24.06
N SER A 569 11.07 8.35 23.45
CA SER A 569 9.63 8.15 23.56
C SER A 569 9.08 7.47 22.29
N PRO A 570 8.17 6.48 22.44
CA PRO A 570 7.55 5.85 21.28
C PRO A 570 6.72 6.88 20.49
N ILE A 571 7.07 7.15 19.25
CA ILE A 571 6.37 8.14 18.40
C ILE A 571 4.90 7.77 18.14
N SER A 572 4.53 6.50 18.24
CA SER A 572 3.14 6.04 18.16
C SER A 572 2.34 6.25 19.42
N SER A 573 2.99 6.49 20.56
CA SER A 573 2.28 6.71 21.80
C SER A 573 1.73 8.14 21.88
N LEU A 574 0.45 8.28 22.22
CA LEU A 574 -0.14 9.60 22.47
C LEU A 574 0.53 10.32 23.64
N ASN A 575 1.12 9.56 24.58
CA ASN A 575 1.81 10.16 25.71
C ASN A 575 3.08 10.93 25.32
N THR A 576 3.69 10.59 24.19
CA THR A 576 4.84 11.31 23.61
C THR A 576 4.50 12.77 23.31
N TYR A 577 3.26 13.04 22.94
CA TYR A 577 2.79 14.38 22.55
C TYR A 577 2.03 15.12 23.65
N MET A 578 1.89 14.56 24.87
CA MET A 578 1.11 15.16 25.94
C MET A 578 1.97 15.79 27.04
N GLY A 579 1.99 17.11 27.09
CA GLY A 579 2.64 17.89 28.14
C GLY A 579 1.70 18.31 29.29
N PRO A 580 2.22 19.09 30.25
CA PRO A 580 1.43 19.63 31.35
C PRO A 580 0.26 20.54 30.92
N ALA A 581 0.39 21.18 29.76
CA ALA A 581 -0.63 22.09 29.21
C ALA A 581 -1.71 21.37 28.41
N SER A 582 -1.53 20.09 28.10
CA SER A 582 -2.43 19.31 27.24
C SER A 582 -3.83 19.16 27.84
N ASN A 583 -4.84 19.45 27.05
CA ASN A 583 -6.19 18.97 27.30
C ASN A 583 -6.26 17.49 26.86
N ARG A 584 -5.91 16.59 27.78
CA ARG A 584 -5.78 15.16 27.49
C ARG A 584 -7.06 14.52 26.93
N VAL A 585 -8.24 14.93 27.42
CA VAL A 585 -9.53 14.40 26.90
C VAL A 585 -9.75 14.84 25.46
N LYS A 586 -9.42 16.11 25.12
CA LYS A 586 -9.54 16.63 23.74
C LYS A 586 -8.59 15.87 22.82
N PHE A 587 -7.30 15.83 23.16
CA PHE A 587 -6.26 15.25 22.29
C PHE A 587 -6.43 13.75 22.10
N VAL A 588 -6.53 12.97 23.19
CA VAL A 588 -6.76 11.51 23.06
C VAL A 588 -8.07 11.23 22.31
N GLY A 589 -9.09 12.08 22.51
CA GLY A 589 -10.36 11.95 21.77
C GLY A 589 -10.21 12.22 20.28
N GLN A 590 -9.46 13.25 19.90
CA GLN A 590 -9.15 13.59 18.52
C GLN A 590 -8.31 12.48 17.86
N ALA A 591 -7.19 12.09 18.47
CA ALA A 591 -6.31 11.07 17.93
C ALA A 591 -7.01 9.71 17.73
N LEU A 592 -7.71 9.21 18.75
CA LEU A 592 -8.49 7.97 18.62
C LEU A 592 -9.66 8.11 17.64
N GLY A 593 -10.22 9.31 17.51
CA GLY A 593 -11.27 9.62 16.55
C GLY A 593 -10.74 9.58 15.11
N ASN A 594 -9.54 10.12 14.87
CA ASN A 594 -8.89 10.08 13.56
C ASN A 594 -8.52 8.64 13.18
N VAL A 595 -7.92 7.85 14.08
CA VAL A 595 -7.64 6.42 13.82
C VAL A 595 -8.95 5.66 13.54
N ALA A 596 -10.03 5.93 14.28
CA ALA A 596 -11.32 5.30 14.02
C ALA A 596 -11.96 5.74 12.69
N ALA A 597 -11.72 6.99 12.25
CA ALA A 597 -12.15 7.48 10.95
C ALA A 597 -11.31 6.88 9.82
N HIS A 598 -10.01 6.68 10.03
CA HIS A 598 -9.11 5.97 9.13
C HIS A 598 -9.62 4.54 8.86
N GLU A 599 -9.84 3.76 9.91
CA GLU A 599 -10.32 2.39 9.78
C GLU A 599 -11.73 2.31 9.14
N ALA A 600 -12.60 3.26 9.49
CA ALA A 600 -13.88 3.39 8.80
C ALA A 600 -13.70 3.78 7.33
N GLY A 601 -12.67 4.55 7.02
CA GLY A 601 -12.27 4.96 5.67
C GLY A 601 -12.00 3.76 4.75
N HIS A 602 -11.31 2.73 5.24
CA HIS A 602 -11.12 1.49 4.50
C HIS A 602 -12.45 0.79 4.19
N LEU A 603 -13.31 0.67 5.19
CA LEU A 603 -14.66 0.10 5.01
C LEU A 603 -15.55 0.95 4.08
N LEU A 604 -15.15 2.19 3.78
CA LEU A 604 -15.76 3.09 2.80
C LEU A 604 -15.01 3.13 1.47
N GLY A 605 -13.95 2.31 1.32
CA GLY A 605 -13.28 2.05 0.06
C GLY A 605 -11.99 2.81 -0.19
N ASN A 606 -11.40 3.44 0.82
CA ASN A 606 -10.12 4.13 0.69
C ASN A 606 -8.95 3.16 0.89
N PHE A 607 -7.91 3.33 0.09
CA PHE A 607 -6.58 2.80 0.31
C PHE A 607 -5.73 3.81 1.07
N HIS A 608 -4.52 3.43 1.46
CA HIS A 608 -3.60 4.36 2.09
C HIS A 608 -3.08 5.41 1.11
N THR A 609 -2.82 6.59 1.67
CA THR A 609 -2.14 7.70 1.03
C THR A 609 -0.69 7.79 1.49
N ASP A 610 0.13 8.51 0.73
CA ASP A 610 1.58 8.62 0.90
C ASP A 610 1.92 9.38 2.19
N SER A 611 2.39 8.65 3.18
CA SER A 611 2.82 9.18 4.48
C SER A 611 4.13 9.98 4.43
N THR A 612 4.84 9.96 3.31
CA THR A 612 6.19 10.57 3.19
C THR A 612 6.17 11.97 2.61
N ASN A 613 5.03 12.41 2.07
CA ASN A 613 4.87 13.74 1.50
C ASN A 613 4.44 14.78 2.56
N GLU A 614 4.33 16.05 2.15
CA GLU A 614 3.94 17.15 3.04
C GLU A 614 2.41 17.31 3.20
N GLN A 615 1.59 16.47 2.54
CA GLN A 615 0.14 16.55 2.59
C GLN A 615 -0.42 15.63 3.68
N PRO A 616 -0.79 16.13 4.86
CA PRO A 616 -1.41 15.27 5.87
C PRO A 616 -2.75 14.71 5.39
N SER A 617 -2.96 13.43 5.62
CA SER A 617 -4.20 12.74 5.30
C SER A 617 -4.63 11.81 6.42
N ILE A 618 -5.94 11.69 6.64
CA ILE A 618 -6.44 10.65 7.54
C ILE A 618 -6.05 9.26 7.06
N MET A 619 -5.89 9.08 5.75
CA MET A 619 -5.56 7.78 5.16
C MET A 619 -4.06 7.53 5.02
N ASP A 620 -3.20 8.37 5.61
CA ASP A 620 -1.76 8.11 5.65
C ASP A 620 -1.46 6.77 6.33
N ALA A 621 -0.59 5.99 5.71
CA ALA A 621 -0.34 4.60 6.11
C ALA A 621 0.25 4.44 7.52
N GLY A 622 0.84 5.48 8.07
CA GLY A 622 1.63 5.40 9.30
C GLY A 622 2.98 4.73 9.08
N GLY A 623 3.69 4.43 10.17
CA GLY A 623 5.00 3.79 10.08
C GLY A 623 6.17 4.74 9.89
N PHE A 624 5.94 6.01 9.58
CA PHE A 624 6.94 7.05 9.42
C PHE A 624 6.84 8.07 10.54
N GLU A 625 7.96 8.71 10.88
CA GLU A 625 8.05 9.64 12.00
C GLU A 625 7.02 10.78 11.92
N GLN A 626 6.74 11.27 10.72
CA GLN A 626 5.80 12.38 10.49
C GLN A 626 4.33 11.95 10.42
N ALA A 627 4.03 10.70 10.10
CA ALA A 627 2.67 10.23 9.91
C ALA A 627 1.86 10.23 11.20
N TYR A 628 2.46 9.85 12.32
CA TYR A 628 1.75 9.78 13.60
C TYR A 628 1.31 11.14 14.14
N PRO A 629 2.18 12.15 14.27
CA PRO A 629 1.74 13.47 14.70
C PRO A 629 0.68 14.06 13.77
N ASN A 630 0.80 13.87 12.45
CA ASN A 630 -0.20 14.31 11.47
C ASN A 630 -1.54 13.62 11.69
N LEU A 631 -1.57 12.29 11.80
CA LEU A 631 -2.79 11.52 12.04
C LEU A 631 -3.45 11.88 13.38
N TYR A 632 -2.64 12.13 14.42
CA TYR A 632 -3.16 12.51 15.73
C TYR A 632 -3.62 13.97 15.80
N GLY A 633 -3.25 14.78 14.81
CA GLY A 633 -3.56 16.20 14.76
C GLY A 633 -2.70 17.01 15.71
N VAL A 634 -1.44 16.65 15.90
CA VAL A 634 -0.48 17.41 16.69
C VAL A 634 -0.13 18.70 15.94
N GLY A 635 -0.24 19.82 16.63
CA GLY A 635 0.07 21.12 16.05
C GLY A 635 1.58 21.41 15.96
N PRO A 636 1.93 22.60 15.40
CA PRO A 636 3.34 23.00 15.21
C PRO A 636 4.17 23.11 16.50
N ASP A 637 3.53 23.21 17.67
CA ASP A 637 4.25 23.24 18.96
C ASP A 637 4.71 21.84 19.43
N GLY A 638 4.33 20.78 18.68
CA GLY A 638 4.66 19.39 19.01
C GLY A 638 3.88 18.84 20.22
N ILE A 639 2.90 19.59 20.75
CA ILE A 639 2.13 19.22 21.95
C ILE A 639 0.65 19.07 21.61
N GLY A 640 0.14 17.87 21.70
CA GLY A 640 -1.29 17.61 21.49
C GLY A 640 -2.15 18.10 22.65
N GLY A 641 -3.38 18.53 22.33
CA GLY A 641 -4.35 19.08 23.29
C GLY A 641 -4.17 20.58 23.56
N THR A 642 -3.48 21.27 22.66
CA THR A 642 -3.25 22.72 22.72
C THR A 642 -4.17 23.48 21.77
N ALA A 643 -3.89 24.75 21.52
CA ALA A 643 -4.76 25.59 20.70
C ALA A 643 -4.47 25.50 19.21
N ASP A 644 -3.30 25.03 18.83
CA ASP A 644 -2.78 24.91 17.47
C ASP A 644 -2.84 23.46 16.93
N ASP A 645 -3.49 22.53 17.66
CA ASP A 645 -3.77 21.19 17.16
C ASP A 645 -4.34 21.25 15.75
N ALA A 646 -3.76 20.46 14.85
CA ALA A 646 -4.17 20.37 13.46
C ALA A 646 -5.47 19.57 13.31
N ASP A 647 -6.22 19.92 12.27
CA ASP A 647 -7.38 19.18 11.80
C ASP A 647 -6.94 18.33 10.61
N THR A 648 -7.06 17.01 10.72
CA THR A 648 -6.60 16.09 9.68
C THR A 648 -7.79 15.46 8.99
N ASP A 649 -7.86 15.62 7.68
CA ASP A 649 -9.04 15.33 6.84
C ASP A 649 -8.80 14.21 5.84
N PHE A 650 -9.88 13.68 5.25
CA PHE A 650 -9.82 13.01 3.97
C PHE A 650 -9.49 13.99 2.85
N VAL A 651 -8.50 13.69 2.04
CA VAL A 651 -7.97 14.61 1.00
C VAL A 651 -7.83 13.93 -0.36
N VAL A 652 -7.22 14.60 -1.32
CA VAL A 652 -6.71 14.02 -2.56
C VAL A 652 -5.21 13.96 -2.42
N ASP A 653 -4.65 12.77 -2.50
CA ASP A 653 -3.23 12.55 -2.35
C ASP A 653 -2.76 11.40 -3.24
N THR A 654 -1.47 11.13 -3.33
CA THR A 654 -0.93 9.96 -4.01
C THR A 654 -1.19 8.70 -3.16
N PHE A 655 -1.24 7.54 -3.82
CA PHE A 655 -1.26 6.28 -3.07
C PHE A 655 0.05 6.09 -2.32
N ASP A 656 -0.03 5.46 -1.16
CA ASP A 656 1.17 4.97 -0.49
C ASP A 656 1.88 3.94 -1.38
N LEU A 657 3.20 4.03 -1.44
CA LEU A 657 4.00 3.17 -2.31
C LEU A 657 3.85 1.68 -1.98
N PHE A 658 3.72 1.37 -0.69
CA PHE A 658 3.54 -0.01 -0.24
C PHE A 658 2.17 -0.62 -0.59
N GLU A 659 1.25 0.18 -1.11
CA GLU A 659 0.00 -0.35 -1.68
C GLU A 659 0.22 -0.99 -3.06
N GLY A 660 1.35 -0.70 -3.73
CA GLY A 660 1.66 -1.17 -5.08
C GLY A 660 0.74 -0.58 -6.14
N PHE A 661 0.21 0.61 -5.88
CA PHE A 661 -0.61 1.40 -6.80
C PHE A 661 0.09 2.70 -7.16
N THR A 662 -0.30 3.24 -8.33
CA THR A 662 0.13 4.56 -8.78
C THR A 662 -1.08 5.46 -8.99
N GLY A 663 -0.86 6.77 -9.05
CA GLY A 663 -1.91 7.76 -9.28
C GLY A 663 -2.38 8.45 -8.02
N GLN A 664 -3.58 9.01 -8.07
CA GLN A 664 -4.15 9.81 -6.98
C GLN A 664 -5.30 9.10 -6.29
N GLU A 665 -5.14 8.86 -5.00
CA GLU A 665 -6.23 8.44 -4.14
C GLU A 665 -7.08 9.66 -3.75
N ASN A 666 -8.34 9.63 -4.13
CA ASN A 666 -9.27 10.70 -3.78
C ASN A 666 -10.16 10.27 -2.62
N THR A 667 -9.58 10.25 -1.42
CA THR A 667 -10.23 9.70 -0.22
C THR A 667 -11.50 10.44 0.14
N ILE A 668 -11.54 11.77 -0.04
CA ILE A 668 -12.74 12.56 0.22
C ILE A 668 -13.89 12.23 -0.74
N ALA A 669 -13.59 12.01 -2.04
CA ALA A 669 -14.63 11.65 -3.00
C ALA A 669 -15.13 10.23 -2.77
N ARG A 670 -14.25 9.27 -2.51
CA ARG A 670 -14.61 7.88 -2.21
C ARG A 670 -15.53 7.81 -1.01
N THR A 671 -15.12 8.40 0.11
CA THR A 671 -15.90 8.46 1.35
C THR A 671 -17.23 9.18 1.14
N ALA A 672 -17.24 10.33 0.46
CA ALA A 672 -18.45 11.08 0.21
C ALA A 672 -19.48 10.28 -0.60
N TRP A 673 -19.06 9.57 -1.65
CA TRP A 673 -19.97 8.76 -2.46
C TRP A 673 -20.38 7.46 -1.78
N ALA A 674 -19.49 6.85 -0.95
CA ALA A 674 -19.79 5.65 -0.17
C ALA A 674 -20.97 5.87 0.80
N VAL A 675 -21.03 7.05 1.44
CA VAL A 675 -22.07 7.39 2.43
C VAL A 675 -23.22 8.27 1.88
N SER A 676 -23.24 8.53 0.58
CA SER A 676 -24.26 9.38 -0.08
C SER A 676 -25.53 8.62 -0.46
N ARG A 677 -26.60 9.40 -0.70
CA ARG A 677 -27.86 8.91 -1.28
C ARG A 677 -27.86 9.04 -2.79
#